data_8ba538c5baf6521cd1eea0a98c3f6979
#
_entry.id   8ba538c5baf6521cd1eea0a98c3f6979
#
_cell.length_a   1.000
_cell.length_b   1.000
_cell.length_c   1.000
_cell.angle_alpha   90.00
_cell.angle_beta   90.00
_cell.angle_gamma   90.00
#
_symmetry.space_group_name_H-M   'P 1'
#
loop_
_entity.id
_entity.type
_entity.pdbx_description
1 polymer ?
#
loop_
_entity_poly.entity_id
_entity_poly.type
_entity_poly.pdbx_seq_one_letter_code
_entity_poly.pdbx_strand_id
1 'polypeptide(L)'
;MEEAKGPLETEGKSGGVALLDFFCIGFGAIVGVGWAVSINSWIAGSGGPVPAATGYIMALVLMIPVALCYCELCSMLPVSGGGMSYAFRAFGDRVAFISGWASFGAFITIIPWEAIYVVDILSVLFPVLKTGHALYTLAGAEIYPGHIIVGTIISIILYRINKKGVSSSAILQRVLCLLLVGAGILAMICAVFRFDVSNLLPVYENMGSGSHSSFMGGAFSILASVPFFLAGFETIPQGIESAGGNTKSVGKIVVLTVFLSCLFYALLLITLGGAFPWKSFAEFSSPAAALLFKNIYPGAFGTILYTLILLGAICGLLTTWNGFMMASSQILMAMARVSIVPDVLSKQDEKTGTPTNALKVSLVASIIGPFLGAGLIGSLTTFSAAGYVVSWAVTAFSLIMLRKKEPHLKRPYKIPGGVAMAWFAGILMTVLLVLLFVPGQPVYIGGMATLLFVGWMGIGLILYILDYRQRKRYSKLRRASILFASMATGNVKIPEFLDVSEDDYRIISFVVPDDAYYDGWNLLEIGWGKNQNVFILKIEHDTEMLLLPSGLTDIYAGDRVFAVGFEKSIMKFAETQEIGGKFTISTLKDFMGFGSQERQIPLSCEKIRVMGNEPYCERRIRATGIQPNYRCMIIGIEHDGDSAFMPVADTRIHEGDVLWILGKKKDIDKLKKLSEPSVAGEEK
;
A
#
# COMPACT_ATOMS: atom_id res chain seq x y z
N MET A 1 4.58 29.33 47.62
CA MET A 1 4.34 28.00 47.00
C MET A 1 4.08 28.28 45.54
N GLU A 2 5.16 28.28 44.74
CA GLU A 2 5.14 28.43 43.29
C GLU A 2 5.10 27.04 42.69
N GLU A 3 4.06 26.75 41.92
CA GLU A 3 3.96 25.54 41.10
C GLU A 3 4.94 25.64 39.94
N ALA A 4 5.86 24.72 39.92
CA ALA A 4 6.82 24.55 38.81
C ALA A 4 6.08 24.11 37.54
N LYS A 5 6.03 24.96 36.51
CA LYS A 5 5.64 24.62 35.15
C LYS A 5 6.64 23.62 34.59
N GLY A 6 6.13 22.45 34.22
CA GLY A 6 6.88 21.43 33.49
C GLY A 6 7.39 21.92 32.11
N PRO A 7 8.40 21.27 31.53
CA PRO A 7 9.01 21.72 30.29
C PRO A 7 8.01 21.66 29.14
N LEU A 8 7.97 22.74 28.36
CA LEU A 8 7.24 22.87 27.10
C LEU A 8 7.60 21.71 26.17
N GLU A 9 6.60 20.93 25.81
CA GLU A 9 6.70 19.99 24.70
C GLU A 9 7.04 20.79 23.43
N THR A 10 8.28 20.65 22.99
CA THR A 10 8.68 21.09 21.65
C THR A 10 7.95 20.19 20.65
N GLU A 11 6.92 20.72 20.00
CA GLU A 11 6.30 20.12 18.83
C GLU A 11 7.39 19.81 17.79
N GLY A 12 7.83 18.56 17.74
CA GLY A 12 8.66 18.05 16.67
C GLY A 12 7.87 18.16 15.36
N LYS A 13 8.38 18.94 14.41
CA LYS A 13 7.92 18.97 13.03
C LYS A 13 8.03 17.57 12.41
N SER A 14 7.05 16.70 12.64
CA SER A 14 6.88 15.49 11.88
C SER A 14 6.23 15.89 10.55
N GLY A 15 6.98 15.84 9.46
CA GLY A 15 6.51 16.11 8.11
C GLY A 15 5.57 15.02 7.56
N GLY A 16 4.70 14.45 8.38
CA GLY A 16 3.70 13.47 7.99
C GLY A 16 2.54 14.09 7.20
N VAL A 17 1.92 13.31 6.32
CA VAL A 17 0.71 13.70 5.56
C VAL A 17 -0.45 13.85 6.54
N ALA A 18 -1.19 14.97 6.47
CA ALA A 18 -2.30 15.26 7.36
C ALA A 18 -3.52 14.34 7.09
N LEU A 19 -4.38 14.16 8.10
CA LEU A 19 -5.60 13.32 7.94
C LEU A 19 -6.53 13.85 6.85
N LEU A 20 -6.63 15.18 6.70
CA LEU A 20 -7.40 15.80 5.62
C LEU A 20 -6.83 15.43 4.24
N ASP A 21 -5.51 15.30 4.12
CA ASP A 21 -4.87 14.91 2.85
C ASP A 21 -5.23 13.48 2.47
N PHE A 22 -5.22 12.54 3.44
CA PHE A 22 -5.67 11.16 3.22
C PHE A 22 -7.15 11.11 2.80
N PHE A 23 -8.00 11.94 3.42
CA PHE A 23 -9.38 12.08 2.98
C PHE A 23 -9.47 12.58 1.53
N CYS A 24 -8.75 13.65 1.19
CA CYS A 24 -8.74 14.20 -0.15
C CYS A 24 -8.13 13.23 -1.19
N ILE A 25 -7.12 12.43 -0.80
CA ILE A 25 -6.56 11.38 -1.65
C ILE A 25 -7.65 10.34 -1.97
N GLY A 26 -8.33 9.81 -0.97
CA GLY A 26 -9.37 8.79 -1.17
C GLY A 26 -10.62 9.34 -1.81
N PHE A 27 -11.22 10.41 -1.28
CA PHE A 27 -12.45 11.00 -1.78
C PHE A 27 -12.29 11.54 -3.21
N GLY A 28 -11.19 12.27 -3.48
CA GLY A 28 -10.90 12.79 -4.81
C GLY A 28 -10.62 11.69 -5.84
N ALA A 29 -10.02 10.56 -5.41
CA ALA A 29 -9.85 9.41 -6.29
C ALA A 29 -11.17 8.67 -6.58
N ILE A 30 -12.12 8.64 -5.63
CA ILE A 30 -13.44 8.01 -5.82
C ILE A 30 -14.35 8.90 -6.67
N VAL A 31 -14.56 10.16 -6.24
CA VAL A 31 -15.60 11.01 -6.83
C VAL A 31 -15.23 11.47 -8.24
N GLY A 32 -13.97 11.78 -8.48
CA GLY A 32 -13.45 12.08 -9.80
C GLY A 32 -14.36 12.97 -10.64
N VAL A 33 -14.50 12.63 -11.91
CA VAL A 33 -15.34 13.34 -12.89
C VAL A 33 -16.67 12.61 -13.16
N GLY A 34 -16.82 11.38 -12.69
CA GLY A 34 -17.95 10.51 -13.05
C GLY A 34 -19.32 11.18 -12.94
N TRP A 35 -19.55 11.98 -11.89
CA TRP A 35 -20.80 12.72 -11.69
C TRP A 35 -21.08 13.76 -12.78
N ALA A 36 -20.05 14.36 -13.36
CA ALA A 36 -20.21 15.40 -14.37
C ALA A 36 -20.43 14.84 -15.78
N VAL A 37 -19.81 13.70 -16.09
CA VAL A 37 -19.81 13.13 -17.45
C VAL A 37 -20.73 11.91 -17.61
N SER A 38 -21.04 11.17 -16.53
CA SER A 38 -21.78 9.91 -16.60
C SER A 38 -23.18 9.96 -15.99
N ILE A 39 -23.58 11.08 -15.37
CA ILE A 39 -24.87 11.18 -14.65
C ILE A 39 -26.07 10.90 -15.58
N ASN A 40 -26.03 11.38 -16.82
CA ASN A 40 -27.06 11.12 -17.83
C ASN A 40 -27.15 9.62 -18.17
N SER A 41 -26.01 8.96 -18.36
CA SER A 41 -25.97 7.52 -18.65
C SER A 41 -26.43 6.66 -17.46
N TRP A 42 -26.15 7.10 -16.22
CA TRP A 42 -26.66 6.45 -15.02
C TRP A 42 -28.19 6.57 -14.93
N ILE A 43 -28.74 7.76 -15.19
CA ILE A 43 -30.17 8.01 -15.21
C ILE A 43 -30.85 7.20 -16.33
N ALA A 44 -30.30 7.25 -17.55
CA ALA A 44 -30.83 6.47 -18.68
C ALA A 44 -30.76 4.95 -18.43
N GLY A 45 -29.59 4.48 -17.98
CA GLY A 45 -29.34 3.06 -17.73
C GLY A 45 -30.17 2.47 -16.57
N SER A 46 -30.51 3.27 -15.55
CA SER A 46 -31.35 2.83 -14.43
C SER A 46 -32.84 3.08 -14.64
N GLY A 47 -33.22 3.83 -15.69
CA GLY A 47 -34.60 4.19 -15.94
C GLY A 47 -35.15 5.31 -15.05
N GLY A 48 -34.26 6.18 -14.56
CA GLY A 48 -34.62 7.36 -13.80
C GLY A 48 -33.60 7.74 -12.72
N PRO A 49 -33.64 8.99 -12.21
CA PRO A 49 -32.74 9.46 -11.17
C PRO A 49 -32.98 8.78 -9.81
N VAL A 50 -34.22 8.41 -9.51
CA VAL A 50 -34.57 7.74 -8.22
C VAL A 50 -34.02 6.32 -8.17
N PRO A 51 -34.24 5.44 -9.19
CA PRO A 51 -33.56 4.13 -9.21
C PRO A 51 -32.05 4.25 -9.19
N ALA A 52 -31.46 5.21 -9.92
CA ALA A 52 -30.01 5.44 -9.94
C ALA A 52 -29.47 5.78 -8.53
N ALA A 53 -30.11 6.75 -7.84
CA ALA A 53 -29.75 7.12 -6.47
C ALA A 53 -29.92 5.95 -5.49
N THR A 54 -31.02 5.17 -5.64
CA THR A 54 -31.26 3.95 -4.86
C THR A 54 -30.11 2.95 -5.06
N GLY A 55 -29.62 2.79 -6.30
CA GLY A 55 -28.48 1.94 -6.61
C GLY A 55 -27.20 2.36 -5.87
N TYR A 56 -26.89 3.67 -5.79
CA TYR A 56 -25.75 4.16 -5.00
C TYR A 56 -25.93 3.99 -3.48
N ILE A 57 -27.17 4.07 -2.96
CA ILE A 57 -27.44 3.74 -1.55
C ILE A 57 -27.26 2.24 -1.32
N MET A 58 -27.73 1.39 -2.24
CA MET A 58 -27.50 -0.05 -2.16
C MET A 58 -26.02 -0.40 -2.24
N ALA A 59 -25.23 0.39 -2.97
CA ALA A 59 -23.79 0.22 -3.04
C ALA A 59 -23.09 0.36 -1.67
N LEU A 60 -23.69 1.05 -0.68
CA LEU A 60 -23.18 1.06 0.69
C LEU A 60 -23.16 -0.35 1.30
N VAL A 61 -24.20 -1.17 1.04
CA VAL A 61 -24.26 -2.56 1.53
C VAL A 61 -23.12 -3.40 0.91
N LEU A 62 -22.76 -3.10 -0.33
CA LEU A 62 -21.68 -3.77 -1.06
C LEU A 62 -20.28 -3.31 -0.58
N MET A 63 -20.08 -2.00 -0.44
CA MET A 63 -18.78 -1.39 -0.30
C MET A 63 -18.32 -1.16 1.14
N ILE A 64 -19.25 -0.87 2.08
CA ILE A 64 -18.90 -0.63 3.48
C ILE A 64 -18.24 -1.85 4.13
N PRO A 65 -18.72 -3.10 3.95
CA PRO A 65 -18.02 -4.28 4.47
C PRO A 65 -16.57 -4.41 3.97
N VAL A 66 -16.34 -4.10 2.70
CA VAL A 66 -15.00 -4.11 2.09
C VAL A 66 -14.14 -3.00 2.71
N ALA A 67 -14.66 -1.77 2.77
CA ALA A 67 -13.95 -0.63 3.36
C ALA A 67 -13.59 -0.88 4.83
N LEU A 68 -14.46 -1.55 5.60
CA LEU A 68 -14.19 -1.96 6.97
C LEU A 68 -13.04 -2.98 7.05
N CYS A 69 -12.95 -3.93 6.11
CA CYS A 69 -11.81 -4.87 6.02
C CYS A 69 -10.50 -4.12 5.76
N TYR A 70 -10.51 -3.15 4.81
CA TYR A 70 -9.36 -2.29 4.56
C TYR A 70 -8.99 -1.42 5.77
N CYS A 71 -9.98 -0.89 6.51
CA CYS A 71 -9.77 -0.10 7.72
C CYS A 71 -8.98 -0.88 8.79
N GLU A 72 -9.37 -2.13 9.07
CA GLU A 72 -8.67 -2.98 10.04
C GLU A 72 -7.26 -3.32 9.54
N LEU A 73 -7.14 -3.81 8.30
CA LEU A 73 -5.86 -4.21 7.72
C LEU A 73 -4.89 -3.05 7.57
N CYS A 74 -5.35 -1.90 7.09
CA CYS A 74 -4.55 -0.69 6.93
C CYS A 74 -4.03 -0.17 8.28
N SER A 75 -4.86 -0.22 9.33
CA SER A 75 -4.45 0.20 10.67
C SER A 75 -3.48 -0.78 11.34
N MET A 76 -3.60 -2.06 11.02
CA MET A 76 -2.79 -3.16 11.54
C MET A 76 -1.46 -3.31 10.81
N LEU A 77 -1.48 -3.18 9.49
CA LEU A 77 -0.34 -3.34 8.59
C LEU A 77 -0.17 -2.06 7.74
N PRO A 78 0.42 -0.99 8.30
CA PRO A 78 0.57 0.29 7.61
C PRO A 78 1.75 0.26 6.62
N VAL A 79 1.61 -0.52 5.56
CA VAL A 79 2.61 -0.68 4.49
C VAL A 79 1.98 -0.40 3.13
N SER A 80 2.78 0.12 2.20
CA SER A 80 2.39 0.30 0.81
C SER A 80 2.06 -1.04 0.14
N GLY A 81 1.30 -1.00 -0.94
CA GLY A 81 0.83 -2.19 -1.66
C GLY A 81 -0.58 -2.64 -1.23
N GLY A 82 -1.13 -2.12 -0.13
CA GLY A 82 -2.52 -2.36 0.27
C GLY A 82 -2.92 -3.83 0.23
N GLY A 83 -4.00 -4.17 -0.51
CA GLY A 83 -4.52 -5.54 -0.63
C GLY A 83 -3.49 -6.59 -1.03
N MET A 84 -2.50 -6.24 -1.86
CA MET A 84 -1.40 -7.14 -2.23
C MET A 84 -0.52 -7.49 -1.03
N SER A 85 -0.13 -6.49 -0.23
CA SER A 85 0.70 -6.70 0.95
C SER A 85 -0.01 -7.52 2.03
N TYR A 86 -1.31 -7.30 2.20
CA TYR A 86 -2.15 -8.09 3.10
C TYR A 86 -2.27 -9.54 2.62
N ALA A 87 -2.47 -9.75 1.32
CA ALA A 87 -2.51 -11.07 0.70
C ALA A 87 -1.16 -11.82 0.82
N PHE A 88 -0.05 -11.10 0.65
CA PHE A 88 1.28 -11.68 0.83
C PHE A 88 1.48 -12.21 2.25
N ARG A 89 1.10 -11.44 3.26
CA ARG A 89 1.19 -11.82 4.67
C ARG A 89 0.27 -13.01 4.99
N ALA A 90 -0.97 -12.96 4.50
CA ALA A 90 -2.00 -13.97 4.79
C ALA A 90 -1.75 -15.30 4.08
N PHE A 91 -1.43 -15.27 2.79
CA PHE A 91 -1.41 -16.45 1.91
C PHE A 91 -0.07 -16.68 1.20
N GLY A 92 0.79 -15.65 1.10
CA GLY A 92 2.07 -15.71 0.39
C GLY A 92 1.98 -15.34 -1.10
N ASP A 93 3.03 -15.69 -1.85
CA ASP A 93 3.33 -15.16 -3.17
C ASP A 93 2.21 -15.29 -4.22
N ARG A 94 1.59 -16.47 -4.31
CA ARG A 94 0.61 -16.76 -5.37
C ARG A 94 -0.63 -15.89 -5.28
N VAL A 95 -1.19 -15.77 -4.06
CA VAL A 95 -2.40 -14.96 -3.83
C VAL A 95 -2.06 -13.48 -3.87
N ALA A 96 -0.88 -13.10 -3.36
CA ALA A 96 -0.37 -11.73 -3.48
C ALA A 96 -0.20 -11.32 -4.95
N PHE A 97 0.31 -12.21 -5.82
CA PHE A 97 0.39 -11.98 -7.26
C PHE A 97 -0.99 -11.71 -7.86
N ILE A 98 -1.99 -12.59 -7.59
CA ILE A 98 -3.34 -12.43 -8.14
C ILE A 98 -3.94 -11.09 -7.70
N SER A 99 -3.93 -10.78 -6.41
CA SER A 99 -4.45 -9.52 -5.88
C SER A 99 -3.69 -8.31 -6.40
N GLY A 100 -2.35 -8.36 -6.35
CA GLY A 100 -1.49 -7.26 -6.74
C GLY A 100 -1.56 -6.95 -8.23
N TRP A 101 -1.49 -7.96 -9.10
CA TRP A 101 -1.52 -7.78 -10.55
C TRP A 101 -2.90 -7.34 -11.05
N ALA A 102 -3.98 -7.88 -10.47
CA ALA A 102 -5.34 -7.42 -10.76
C ALA A 102 -5.54 -5.95 -10.33
N SER A 103 -5.12 -5.58 -9.10
CA SER A 103 -5.20 -4.18 -8.63
C SER A 103 -4.33 -3.25 -9.47
N PHE A 104 -3.12 -3.67 -9.81
CA PHE A 104 -2.23 -2.87 -10.67
C PHE A 104 -2.86 -2.65 -12.03
N GLY A 105 -3.46 -3.68 -12.63
CA GLY A 105 -4.22 -3.56 -13.88
C GLY A 105 -5.37 -2.56 -13.76
N ALA A 106 -6.14 -2.61 -12.68
CA ALA A 106 -7.22 -1.68 -12.42
C ALA A 106 -6.70 -0.24 -12.27
N PHE A 107 -5.66 -0.02 -11.48
CA PHE A 107 -5.08 1.31 -11.26
C PHE A 107 -4.45 1.89 -12.53
N ILE A 108 -3.67 1.08 -13.27
CA ILE A 108 -2.93 1.56 -14.43
C ILE A 108 -3.84 1.91 -15.61
N THR A 109 -5.04 1.32 -15.71
CA THR A 109 -6.00 1.62 -16.78
C THR A 109 -6.85 2.86 -16.51
N ILE A 110 -7.01 3.30 -15.25
CA ILE A 110 -7.66 4.58 -14.94
C ILE A 110 -6.81 5.75 -15.45
N ILE A 111 -5.50 5.67 -15.37
CA ILE A 111 -4.60 6.75 -15.77
C ILE A 111 -4.82 7.19 -17.24
N PRO A 112 -4.79 6.31 -18.26
CA PRO A 112 -5.13 6.68 -19.63
C PRO A 112 -6.60 7.09 -19.78
N TRP A 113 -7.53 6.53 -19.02
CA TRP A 113 -8.93 6.91 -19.00
C TRP A 113 -9.09 8.41 -18.63
N GLU A 114 -8.43 8.86 -17.54
CA GLU A 114 -8.43 10.26 -17.12
C GLU A 114 -7.75 11.17 -18.14
N ALA A 115 -6.65 10.70 -18.74
CA ALA A 115 -5.93 11.46 -19.76
C ALA A 115 -6.76 11.69 -21.03
N ILE A 116 -7.63 10.75 -21.40
CA ILE A 116 -8.58 10.91 -22.50
C ILE A 116 -9.63 11.96 -22.14
N TYR A 117 -10.31 11.79 -21.00
CA TYR A 117 -11.42 12.67 -20.63
C TYR A 117 -11.02 14.12 -20.36
N VAL A 118 -9.85 14.35 -19.75
CA VAL A 118 -9.40 15.72 -19.47
C VAL A 118 -9.24 16.51 -20.78
N VAL A 119 -8.73 15.86 -21.82
CA VAL A 119 -8.55 16.52 -23.12
C VAL A 119 -9.88 16.72 -23.84
N ASP A 120 -10.80 15.77 -23.73
CA ASP A 120 -12.15 15.90 -24.27
C ASP A 120 -12.91 17.07 -23.63
N ILE A 121 -12.88 17.21 -22.30
CA ILE A 121 -13.52 18.34 -21.60
C ILE A 121 -12.80 19.64 -21.91
N LEU A 122 -11.47 19.69 -21.98
CA LEU A 122 -10.71 20.85 -22.38
C LEU A 122 -11.06 21.27 -23.82
N SER A 123 -11.36 20.32 -24.71
CA SER A 123 -11.79 20.63 -26.10
C SER A 123 -13.14 21.31 -26.17
N VAL A 124 -14.00 21.10 -25.14
CA VAL A 124 -15.28 21.85 -25.03
C VAL A 124 -15.04 23.31 -24.65
N LEU A 125 -14.05 23.57 -23.78
CA LEU A 125 -13.66 24.94 -23.40
C LEU A 125 -12.78 25.61 -24.45
N PHE A 126 -11.92 24.85 -25.10
CA PHE A 126 -10.94 25.30 -26.09
C PHE A 126 -11.11 24.51 -27.41
N PRO A 127 -12.08 24.86 -28.26
CA PRO A 127 -12.34 24.11 -29.50
C PRO A 127 -11.13 23.98 -30.42
N VAL A 128 -10.14 24.88 -30.27
CA VAL A 128 -8.87 24.85 -31.02
C VAL A 128 -8.13 23.51 -30.90
N LEU A 129 -8.37 22.74 -29.82
CA LEU A 129 -7.76 21.41 -29.60
C LEU A 129 -8.26 20.34 -30.59
N LYS A 130 -9.44 20.58 -31.21
CA LYS A 130 -10.05 19.71 -32.24
C LYS A 130 -10.01 20.37 -33.64
N THR A 131 -9.16 21.37 -33.83
CA THR A 131 -9.00 22.01 -35.17
C THR A 131 -7.98 21.24 -36.00
N GLY A 132 -8.18 21.24 -37.32
CA GLY A 132 -7.33 20.56 -38.29
C GLY A 132 -7.85 19.18 -38.68
N HIS A 133 -6.97 18.35 -39.27
CA HIS A 133 -7.31 16.98 -39.65
C HIS A 133 -7.06 16.02 -38.47
N ALA A 134 -7.99 15.10 -38.26
CA ALA A 134 -7.75 13.99 -37.37
C ALA A 134 -6.56 13.15 -37.87
N LEU A 135 -5.65 12.76 -37.00
CA LEU A 135 -4.51 11.92 -37.36
C LEU A 135 -4.97 10.52 -37.78
N TYR A 136 -5.94 9.99 -37.05
CA TYR A 136 -6.57 8.70 -37.28
C TYR A 136 -7.85 8.60 -36.48
N THR A 137 -8.63 7.53 -36.78
CA THR A 137 -9.83 7.15 -36.01
C THR A 137 -9.58 5.82 -35.34
N LEU A 138 -9.83 5.70 -34.03
CA LEU A 138 -9.68 4.46 -33.28
C LEU A 138 -10.96 4.18 -32.48
N ALA A 139 -11.56 3.00 -32.69
CA ALA A 139 -12.81 2.59 -32.04
C ALA A 139 -13.94 3.63 -32.15
N GLY A 140 -14.03 4.33 -33.32
CA GLY A 140 -15.04 5.35 -33.60
C GLY A 140 -14.71 6.76 -33.05
N ALA A 141 -13.59 6.96 -32.37
CA ALA A 141 -13.14 8.25 -31.88
C ALA A 141 -12.02 8.82 -32.78
N GLU A 142 -12.16 10.10 -33.16
CA GLU A 142 -11.15 10.84 -33.91
C GLU A 142 -10.06 11.39 -32.98
N ILE A 143 -8.80 11.19 -33.35
CA ILE A 143 -7.63 11.61 -32.55
C ILE A 143 -6.98 12.82 -33.25
N TYR A 144 -6.88 13.92 -32.51
CA TYR A 144 -6.29 15.17 -32.97
C TYR A 144 -4.91 15.43 -32.35
N PRO A 145 -3.98 16.11 -33.04
CA PRO A 145 -2.67 16.48 -32.48
C PRO A 145 -2.77 17.23 -31.15
N GLY A 146 -3.75 18.13 -31.02
CA GLY A 146 -3.99 18.90 -29.78
C GLY A 146 -4.28 18.01 -28.59
N HIS A 147 -5.00 16.90 -28.78
CA HIS A 147 -5.29 15.91 -27.72
C HIS A 147 -4.01 15.28 -27.19
N ILE A 148 -3.13 14.83 -28.12
CA ILE A 148 -1.88 14.16 -27.76
C ILE A 148 -0.94 15.13 -27.02
N ILE A 149 -0.78 16.34 -27.54
CA ILE A 149 0.12 17.36 -26.96
C ILE A 149 -0.32 17.72 -25.55
N VAL A 150 -1.59 18.09 -25.36
CA VAL A 150 -2.10 18.53 -24.05
C VAL A 150 -2.09 17.39 -23.03
N GLY A 151 -2.57 16.20 -23.43
CA GLY A 151 -2.56 15.04 -22.53
C GLY A 151 -1.14 14.63 -22.11
N THR A 152 -0.16 14.70 -23.04
CA THR A 152 1.24 14.44 -22.73
C THR A 152 1.84 15.48 -21.77
N ILE A 153 1.54 16.77 -21.98
CA ILE A 153 2.02 17.85 -21.10
C ILE A 153 1.48 17.64 -19.67
N ILE A 154 0.19 17.38 -19.52
CA ILE A 154 -0.42 17.14 -18.20
C ILE A 154 0.19 15.89 -17.55
N SER A 155 0.39 14.80 -18.32
CA SER A 155 1.05 13.57 -17.84
C SER A 155 2.44 13.86 -17.26
N ILE A 156 3.24 14.67 -17.94
CA ILE A 156 4.59 15.05 -17.49
C ILE A 156 4.52 15.93 -16.24
N ILE A 157 3.57 16.86 -16.17
CA ILE A 157 3.38 17.72 -14.98
C ILE A 157 3.05 16.86 -13.75
N LEU A 158 2.05 15.97 -13.86
CA LEU A 158 1.65 15.08 -12.75
C LEU A 158 2.78 14.14 -12.35
N TYR A 159 3.52 13.58 -13.32
CA TYR A 159 4.70 12.77 -13.05
C TYR A 159 5.74 13.56 -12.24
N ARG A 160 6.05 14.80 -12.61
CA ARG A 160 7.03 15.63 -11.90
C ARG A 160 6.60 15.96 -10.48
N ILE A 161 5.29 16.17 -10.26
CA ILE A 161 4.74 16.41 -8.93
C ILE A 161 4.86 15.15 -8.06
N ASN A 162 4.45 13.99 -8.59
CA ASN A 162 4.58 12.71 -7.88
C ASN A 162 6.04 12.34 -7.58
N LYS A 163 6.97 12.66 -8.48
CA LYS A 163 8.41 12.44 -8.28
C LYS A 163 8.98 13.23 -7.09
N LYS A 164 8.37 14.37 -6.72
CA LYS A 164 8.77 15.16 -5.54
C LYS A 164 8.34 14.53 -4.21
N GLY A 165 7.62 13.43 -4.24
CA GLY A 165 7.20 12.68 -3.05
C GLY A 165 5.71 12.78 -2.75
N VAL A 166 5.25 11.90 -1.85
CA VAL A 166 3.84 11.75 -1.47
C VAL A 166 3.27 13.07 -0.90
N SER A 167 4.04 13.82 -0.11
CA SER A 167 3.59 15.08 0.47
C SER A 167 3.25 16.13 -0.59
N SER A 168 4.06 16.26 -1.66
CA SER A 168 3.81 17.20 -2.75
C SER A 168 2.56 16.81 -3.54
N SER A 169 2.38 15.52 -3.79
CA SER A 169 1.19 14.96 -4.42
C SER A 169 -0.06 15.20 -3.57
N ALA A 170 0.03 15.02 -2.24
CA ALA A 170 -1.06 15.21 -1.30
C ALA A 170 -1.55 16.68 -1.22
N ILE A 171 -0.64 17.66 -1.29
CA ILE A 171 -1.00 19.09 -1.34
C ILE A 171 -1.82 19.41 -2.59
N LEU A 172 -1.35 18.96 -3.78
CA LEU A 172 -2.10 19.12 -5.01
C LEU A 172 -3.48 18.47 -4.90
N GLN A 173 -3.52 17.24 -4.39
CA GLN A 173 -4.73 16.46 -4.20
C GLN A 173 -5.76 17.19 -3.33
N ARG A 174 -5.31 17.79 -2.23
CA ARG A 174 -6.17 18.57 -1.32
C ARG A 174 -6.82 19.74 -2.03
N VAL A 175 -6.03 20.56 -2.74
CA VAL A 175 -6.55 21.74 -3.45
C VAL A 175 -7.58 21.33 -4.50
N LEU A 176 -7.24 20.37 -5.35
CA LEU A 176 -8.12 19.91 -6.43
C LEU A 176 -9.40 19.25 -5.88
N CYS A 177 -9.29 18.45 -4.81
CA CYS A 177 -10.43 17.78 -4.17
C CYS A 177 -11.40 18.82 -3.56
N LEU A 178 -10.90 19.85 -2.90
CA LEU A 178 -11.75 20.91 -2.34
C LEU A 178 -12.47 21.70 -3.44
N LEU A 179 -11.82 21.96 -4.56
CA LEU A 179 -12.44 22.60 -5.74
C LEU A 179 -13.52 21.70 -6.37
N LEU A 180 -13.24 20.41 -6.51
CA LEU A 180 -14.20 19.41 -6.99
C LEU A 180 -15.44 19.36 -6.10
N VAL A 181 -15.26 19.21 -4.78
CA VAL A 181 -16.35 19.14 -3.80
C VAL A 181 -17.14 20.45 -3.80
N GLY A 182 -16.46 21.59 -3.85
CA GLY A 182 -17.09 22.91 -3.93
C GLY A 182 -17.96 23.04 -5.18
N ALA A 183 -17.48 22.59 -6.35
CA ALA A 183 -18.26 22.60 -7.60
C ALA A 183 -19.49 21.67 -7.52
N GLY A 184 -19.35 20.48 -6.95
CA GLY A 184 -20.47 19.56 -6.77
C GLY A 184 -21.52 20.09 -5.78
N ILE A 185 -21.11 20.69 -4.68
CA ILE A 185 -22.02 21.34 -3.71
C ILE A 185 -22.72 22.54 -4.38
N LEU A 186 -21.97 23.36 -5.12
CA LEU A 186 -22.55 24.48 -5.87
C LEU A 186 -23.60 23.97 -6.87
N ALA A 187 -23.30 22.90 -7.59
CA ALA A 187 -24.24 22.27 -8.53
C ALA A 187 -25.53 21.82 -7.81
N MET A 188 -25.39 21.11 -6.67
CA MET A 188 -26.56 20.68 -5.88
C MET A 188 -27.38 21.86 -5.37
N ILE A 189 -26.75 22.89 -4.80
CA ILE A 189 -27.44 24.07 -4.28
C ILE A 189 -28.23 24.76 -5.42
N CYS A 190 -27.57 25.01 -6.56
CA CYS A 190 -28.22 25.65 -7.70
C CYS A 190 -29.34 24.78 -8.29
N ALA A 191 -29.17 23.45 -8.32
CA ALA A 191 -30.21 22.54 -8.77
C ALA A 191 -31.44 22.55 -7.85
N VAL A 192 -31.25 22.62 -6.52
CA VAL A 192 -32.34 22.68 -5.54
C VAL A 192 -33.23 23.90 -5.74
N PHE A 193 -32.72 25.07 -6.15
CA PHE A 193 -33.54 26.25 -6.47
C PHE A 193 -34.46 26.06 -7.70
N ARG A 194 -34.21 25.06 -8.52
CA ARG A 194 -35.03 24.68 -9.69
C ARG A 194 -35.67 23.31 -9.55
N PHE A 195 -35.64 22.76 -8.34
CA PHE A 195 -36.16 21.42 -8.07
C PHE A 195 -37.68 21.40 -8.14
N ASP A 196 -38.21 20.50 -8.95
CA ASP A 196 -39.62 20.18 -9.00
C ASP A 196 -39.79 18.65 -8.96
N VAL A 197 -40.61 18.16 -8.06
CA VAL A 197 -40.91 16.72 -7.93
C VAL A 197 -41.47 16.12 -9.21
N SER A 198 -42.19 16.92 -10.00
CA SER A 198 -42.75 16.51 -11.30
C SER A 198 -41.67 16.12 -12.29
N ASN A 199 -40.47 16.70 -12.19
CA ASN A 199 -39.31 16.36 -13.02
C ASN A 199 -38.76 14.94 -12.75
N LEU A 200 -39.06 14.36 -11.58
CA LEU A 200 -38.69 12.99 -11.23
C LEU A 200 -39.70 11.95 -11.72
N LEU A 201 -40.82 12.41 -12.30
CA LEU A 201 -41.87 11.51 -12.79
C LEU A 201 -41.73 11.21 -14.28
N PRO A 202 -42.08 10.00 -14.72
CA PRO A 202 -42.34 8.83 -13.89
C PRO A 202 -41.10 8.41 -13.09
N VAL A 203 -41.32 7.88 -11.88
CA VAL A 203 -40.18 7.48 -10.99
C VAL A 203 -39.28 6.44 -11.65
N TYR A 204 -39.86 5.62 -12.52
CA TYR A 204 -39.12 4.61 -13.30
C TYR A 204 -39.79 4.48 -14.69
N GLU A 205 -38.95 4.44 -15.73
CA GLU A 205 -39.34 4.08 -17.09
C GLU A 205 -38.13 3.46 -17.82
N ASN A 206 -38.37 2.34 -18.50
CA ASN A 206 -37.31 1.69 -19.27
C ASN A 206 -37.06 2.47 -20.58
N MET A 207 -35.90 3.07 -20.70
CA MET A 207 -35.49 3.83 -21.90
C MET A 207 -34.85 2.95 -22.99
N GLY A 208 -34.90 1.64 -22.86
CA GLY A 208 -34.35 0.69 -23.84
C GLY A 208 -32.80 0.55 -23.78
N SER A 209 -32.14 1.33 -22.92
CA SER A 209 -30.68 1.27 -22.72
C SER A 209 -30.24 0.19 -21.72
N GLY A 210 -31.18 -0.53 -21.10
CA GLY A 210 -30.92 -1.59 -20.13
C GLY A 210 -31.89 -2.77 -20.29
N SER A 211 -31.45 -3.95 -19.86
CA SER A 211 -32.25 -5.21 -19.94
C SER A 211 -33.19 -5.40 -18.74
N HIS A 212 -33.52 -4.34 -17.98
CA HIS A 212 -34.36 -4.45 -16.76
C HIS A 212 -35.78 -3.94 -16.99
N SER A 213 -36.70 -4.63 -16.41
CA SER A 213 -38.14 -4.38 -16.54
C SER A 213 -38.79 -3.78 -15.29
N SER A 214 -38.01 -3.40 -14.28
CA SER A 214 -38.52 -2.93 -12.99
C SER A 214 -37.62 -1.88 -12.35
N PHE A 215 -38.16 -1.08 -11.44
CA PHE A 215 -37.45 -0.11 -10.61
C PHE A 215 -36.22 -0.73 -9.93
N MET A 216 -36.40 -1.88 -9.28
CA MET A 216 -35.29 -2.57 -8.60
C MET A 216 -34.23 -3.08 -9.60
N GLY A 217 -34.66 -3.55 -10.77
CA GLY A 217 -33.73 -3.91 -11.86
C GLY A 217 -32.87 -2.72 -12.28
N GLY A 218 -33.49 -1.54 -12.42
CA GLY A 218 -32.77 -0.28 -12.70
C GLY A 218 -31.80 0.11 -11.59
N ALA A 219 -32.21 -0.02 -10.32
CA ALA A 219 -31.32 0.23 -9.19
C ALA A 219 -30.13 -0.76 -9.16
N PHE A 220 -30.39 -2.05 -9.41
CA PHE A 220 -29.32 -3.06 -9.51
C PHE A 220 -28.36 -2.83 -10.68
N SER A 221 -28.82 -2.22 -11.80
CA SER A 221 -27.92 -1.94 -12.95
C SER A 221 -26.80 -0.99 -12.58
N ILE A 222 -27.02 -0.08 -11.63
CA ILE A 222 -25.97 0.83 -11.12
C ILE A 222 -24.82 0.04 -10.47
N LEU A 223 -25.10 -1.10 -9.83
CA LEU A 223 -24.06 -1.92 -9.20
C LEU A 223 -23.02 -2.46 -10.19
N ALA A 224 -23.34 -2.50 -11.50
CA ALA A 224 -22.35 -2.84 -12.53
C ALA A 224 -21.25 -1.79 -12.64
N SER A 225 -21.56 -0.51 -12.44
CA SER A 225 -20.62 0.61 -12.52
C SER A 225 -19.94 0.93 -11.18
N VAL A 226 -20.51 0.47 -10.07
CA VAL A 226 -20.00 0.71 -8.70
C VAL A 226 -18.54 0.32 -8.52
N PRO A 227 -18.05 -0.86 -8.99
CA PRO A 227 -16.64 -1.22 -8.80
C PRO A 227 -15.66 -0.26 -9.45
N PHE A 228 -16.07 0.47 -10.49
CA PHE A 228 -15.25 1.50 -11.10
C PHE A 228 -15.41 2.85 -10.39
N PHE A 229 -16.65 3.34 -10.24
CA PHE A 229 -16.91 4.71 -9.73
C PHE A 229 -16.79 4.85 -8.21
N LEU A 230 -16.74 3.77 -7.45
CA LEU A 230 -16.46 3.78 -6.01
C LEU A 230 -15.07 3.22 -5.67
N ALA A 231 -14.28 2.82 -6.67
CA ALA A 231 -12.85 2.57 -6.47
C ALA A 231 -12.10 3.88 -6.21
N GLY A 232 -11.03 3.79 -5.46
CA GLY A 232 -10.19 4.96 -5.10
C GLY A 232 -9.86 5.04 -3.62
N PHE A 233 -10.68 4.48 -2.72
CA PHE A 233 -10.34 4.39 -1.30
C PHE A 233 -9.08 3.55 -1.06
N GLU A 234 -8.72 2.65 -1.97
CA GLU A 234 -7.50 1.84 -1.94
C GLU A 234 -6.23 2.67 -2.16
N THR A 235 -6.35 3.89 -2.66
CA THR A 235 -5.21 4.80 -2.77
C THR A 235 -4.72 5.27 -1.40
N ILE A 236 -5.60 5.27 -0.38
CA ILE A 236 -5.26 5.62 1.01
C ILE A 236 -4.21 4.66 1.59
N PRO A 237 -4.42 3.32 1.58
CA PRO A 237 -3.40 2.37 2.01
C PRO A 237 -2.09 2.45 1.22
N GLN A 238 -2.09 2.89 -0.03
CA GLN A 238 -0.86 3.03 -0.82
C GLN A 238 0.07 4.12 -0.27
N GLY A 239 -0.49 5.17 0.35
CA GLY A 239 0.26 6.27 0.96
C GLY A 239 0.47 6.13 2.48
N ILE A 240 0.03 5.04 3.12
CA ILE A 240 -0.03 4.89 4.58
C ILE A 240 1.33 5.01 5.28
N GLU A 241 2.43 4.65 4.62
CA GLU A 241 3.78 4.79 5.17
C GLU A 241 4.12 6.25 5.57
N SER A 242 3.42 7.23 4.96
CA SER A 242 3.55 8.66 5.25
C SER A 242 2.63 9.16 6.39
N ALA A 243 1.90 8.28 7.07
CA ALA A 243 0.87 8.67 8.06
C ALA A 243 1.42 9.09 9.44
N GLY A 244 2.75 9.02 9.68
CA GLY A 244 3.36 9.47 10.92
C GLY A 244 2.83 8.79 12.20
N GLY A 245 2.37 7.53 12.12
CA GLY A 245 1.88 6.75 13.27
C GLY A 245 0.36 6.82 13.53
N ASN A 246 -0.39 7.72 12.89
CA ASN A 246 -1.86 7.85 13.10
C ASN A 246 -2.68 6.88 12.24
N THR A 247 -2.26 5.62 12.19
CA THR A 247 -2.81 4.59 11.29
C THR A 247 -4.28 4.25 11.56
N LYS A 248 -4.72 4.31 12.83
CA LYS A 248 -6.12 4.07 13.21
C LYS A 248 -7.06 5.10 12.60
N SER A 249 -6.69 6.37 12.62
CA SER A 249 -7.51 7.45 12.05
C SER A 249 -7.51 7.38 10.52
N VAL A 250 -6.37 7.07 9.90
CA VAL A 250 -6.27 6.87 8.45
C VAL A 250 -7.16 5.69 8.02
N GLY A 251 -7.15 4.58 8.76
CA GLY A 251 -8.05 3.45 8.49
C GLY A 251 -9.54 3.87 8.52
N LYS A 252 -9.97 4.70 9.47
CA LYS A 252 -11.36 5.20 9.53
C LYS A 252 -11.71 6.11 8.33
N ILE A 253 -10.75 6.86 7.81
CA ILE A 253 -10.93 7.70 6.61
C ILE A 253 -11.32 6.84 5.41
N VAL A 254 -10.80 5.62 5.27
CA VAL A 254 -11.19 4.67 4.21
C VAL A 254 -12.71 4.45 4.19
N VAL A 255 -13.31 4.19 5.35
CA VAL A 255 -14.76 3.97 5.48
C VAL A 255 -15.54 5.26 5.23
N LEU A 256 -15.06 6.38 5.78
CA LEU A 256 -15.69 7.69 5.64
C LEU A 256 -15.74 8.14 4.17
N THR A 257 -14.66 7.93 3.42
CA THR A 257 -14.61 8.32 2.00
C THR A 257 -15.62 7.54 1.17
N VAL A 258 -15.75 6.22 1.38
CA VAL A 258 -16.75 5.40 0.68
C VAL A 258 -18.16 5.84 1.01
N PHE A 259 -18.47 6.04 2.31
CA PHE A 259 -19.78 6.48 2.75
C PHE A 259 -20.19 7.84 2.14
N LEU A 260 -19.31 8.84 2.26
CA LEU A 260 -19.57 10.18 1.74
C LEU A 260 -19.63 10.21 0.22
N SER A 261 -18.89 9.36 -0.49
CA SER A 261 -18.94 9.30 -1.96
C SER A 261 -20.27 8.71 -2.44
N CYS A 262 -20.76 7.65 -1.83
CA CYS A 262 -22.10 7.10 -2.15
C CYS A 262 -23.21 8.14 -1.91
N LEU A 263 -23.15 8.83 -0.77
CA LEU A 263 -24.10 9.88 -0.44
C LEU A 263 -24.03 11.05 -1.43
N PHE A 264 -22.82 11.48 -1.80
CA PHE A 264 -22.60 12.55 -2.77
C PHE A 264 -23.21 12.22 -4.14
N TYR A 265 -22.98 11.01 -4.65
CA TYR A 265 -23.57 10.56 -5.92
C TYR A 265 -25.10 10.45 -5.85
N ALA A 266 -25.64 9.90 -4.77
CA ALA A 266 -27.09 9.79 -4.58
C ALA A 266 -27.77 11.16 -4.51
N LEU A 267 -27.17 12.13 -3.77
CA LEU A 267 -27.68 13.50 -3.67
C LEU A 267 -27.60 14.23 -5.00
N LEU A 268 -26.50 14.09 -5.74
CA LEU A 268 -26.37 14.68 -7.08
C LEU A 268 -27.46 14.15 -8.03
N LEU A 269 -27.68 12.84 -8.07
CA LEU A 269 -28.69 12.22 -8.93
C LEU A 269 -30.10 12.75 -8.64
N ILE A 270 -30.48 12.87 -7.37
CA ILE A 270 -31.80 13.39 -7.00
C ILE A 270 -31.90 14.89 -7.28
N THR A 271 -30.91 15.70 -6.89
CA THR A 271 -30.99 17.15 -7.04
C THR A 271 -30.92 17.61 -8.50
N LEU A 272 -30.00 17.05 -9.29
CA LEU A 272 -29.88 17.40 -10.70
C LEU A 272 -31.03 16.79 -11.52
N GLY A 273 -31.44 15.54 -11.23
CA GLY A 273 -32.56 14.89 -11.88
C GLY A 273 -33.91 15.55 -11.58
N GLY A 274 -34.05 16.20 -10.42
CA GLY A 274 -35.23 16.98 -10.07
C GLY A 274 -35.25 18.43 -10.60
N ALA A 275 -34.10 18.94 -11.07
CA ALA A 275 -33.99 20.30 -11.59
C ALA A 275 -34.45 20.46 -13.04
N PHE A 276 -34.59 19.37 -13.79
CA PHE A 276 -35.00 19.34 -15.19
C PHE A 276 -35.70 17.99 -15.49
N PRO A 277 -36.66 17.93 -16.44
CA PRO A 277 -37.33 16.67 -16.80
C PRO A 277 -36.30 15.59 -17.11
N TRP A 278 -36.26 14.56 -16.29
CA TRP A 278 -35.14 13.62 -16.28
C TRP A 278 -34.96 12.84 -17.60
N LYS A 279 -36.04 12.61 -18.35
CA LYS A 279 -35.96 11.94 -19.67
C LYS A 279 -35.11 12.77 -20.64
N SER A 280 -35.39 14.06 -20.71
CA SER A 280 -34.60 14.98 -21.57
C SER A 280 -33.19 15.17 -21.04
N PHE A 281 -33.00 15.17 -19.71
CA PHE A 281 -31.65 15.23 -19.10
C PHE A 281 -30.83 13.98 -19.42
N ALA A 282 -31.44 12.81 -19.47
CA ALA A 282 -30.79 11.54 -19.83
C ALA A 282 -30.23 11.54 -21.26
N GLU A 283 -30.81 12.35 -22.17
CA GLU A 283 -30.39 12.47 -23.56
C GLU A 283 -29.26 13.51 -23.80
N PHE A 284 -28.85 14.25 -22.75
CA PHE A 284 -27.78 15.24 -22.89
C PHE A 284 -26.47 14.56 -23.26
N SER A 285 -25.69 15.26 -24.12
CA SER A 285 -24.30 14.85 -24.38
C SER A 285 -23.41 15.13 -23.17
N SER A 286 -22.30 14.39 -23.07
CA SER A 286 -21.29 14.67 -22.03
C SER A 286 -20.58 15.99 -22.34
N PRO A 287 -20.33 16.86 -21.32
CA PRO A 287 -20.56 16.72 -19.88
C PRO A 287 -21.97 17.16 -19.43
N ALA A 288 -22.83 16.18 -19.21
CA ALA A 288 -24.28 16.40 -19.01
C ALA A 288 -24.62 17.27 -17.79
N ALA A 289 -23.92 17.08 -16.66
CA ALA A 289 -24.18 17.90 -15.47
C ALA A 289 -23.90 19.38 -15.68
N ALA A 290 -22.87 19.73 -16.45
CA ALA A 290 -22.58 21.13 -16.77
C ALA A 290 -23.62 21.70 -17.73
N LEU A 291 -23.99 20.96 -18.80
CA LEU A 291 -24.99 21.39 -19.79
C LEU A 291 -26.35 21.63 -19.16
N LEU A 292 -26.73 20.92 -18.13
CA LEU A 292 -27.96 21.13 -17.37
C LEU A 292 -28.13 22.61 -16.98
N PHE A 293 -27.05 23.26 -16.48
CA PHE A 293 -27.12 24.62 -15.96
C PHE A 293 -27.31 25.69 -17.05
N LYS A 294 -26.89 25.43 -18.28
CA LYS A 294 -27.26 26.30 -19.43
C LYS A 294 -28.75 26.21 -19.74
N ASN A 295 -29.38 25.08 -19.52
CA ASN A 295 -30.80 24.86 -19.81
C ASN A 295 -31.71 25.42 -18.71
N ILE A 296 -31.36 25.25 -17.44
CA ILE A 296 -32.18 25.70 -16.30
C ILE A 296 -31.98 27.18 -15.93
N TYR A 297 -30.83 27.77 -16.32
CA TYR A 297 -30.49 29.17 -16.08
C TYR A 297 -30.07 29.86 -17.40
N PRO A 298 -30.99 30.53 -18.11
CA PRO A 298 -30.66 31.22 -19.34
C PRO A 298 -29.73 32.43 -19.08
N GLY A 299 -28.92 32.77 -20.08
CA GLY A 299 -28.06 33.96 -20.09
C GLY A 299 -26.69 33.75 -19.40
N ALA A 300 -26.10 34.86 -18.93
CA ALA A 300 -24.73 34.89 -18.42
C ALA A 300 -24.56 34.02 -17.16
N PHE A 301 -25.55 33.99 -16.28
CA PHE A 301 -25.49 33.22 -15.04
C PHE A 301 -25.36 31.70 -15.31
N GLY A 302 -26.18 31.18 -16.24
CA GLY A 302 -26.08 29.76 -16.63
C GLY A 302 -24.73 29.41 -17.27
N THR A 303 -24.18 30.37 -18.07
CA THR A 303 -22.84 30.19 -18.67
C THR A 303 -21.74 30.18 -17.61
N ILE A 304 -21.83 31.02 -16.57
CA ILE A 304 -20.89 31.05 -15.45
C ILE A 304 -20.95 29.71 -14.70
N LEU A 305 -22.16 29.25 -14.34
CA LEU A 305 -22.33 27.95 -13.64
C LEU A 305 -21.80 26.78 -14.48
N TYR A 306 -22.11 26.74 -15.76
CA TYR A 306 -21.57 25.77 -16.70
C TYR A 306 -20.03 25.71 -16.64
N THR A 307 -19.39 26.89 -16.72
CA THR A 307 -17.92 26.97 -16.69
C THR A 307 -17.35 26.54 -15.34
N LEU A 308 -17.95 26.95 -14.21
CA LEU A 308 -17.49 26.56 -12.87
C LEU A 308 -17.63 25.05 -12.64
N ILE A 309 -18.71 24.44 -13.12
CA ILE A 309 -18.93 22.99 -13.01
C ILE A 309 -17.93 22.22 -13.90
N LEU A 310 -17.65 22.71 -15.11
CA LEU A 310 -16.60 22.12 -15.95
C LEU A 310 -15.21 22.21 -15.30
N LEU A 311 -14.86 23.34 -14.70
CA LEU A 311 -13.59 23.48 -13.97
C LEU A 311 -13.53 22.52 -12.78
N GLY A 312 -14.64 22.36 -12.05
CA GLY A 312 -14.75 21.36 -11.00
C GLY A 312 -14.57 19.92 -11.50
N ALA A 313 -15.15 19.62 -12.68
CA ALA A 313 -14.98 18.32 -13.34
C ALA A 313 -13.53 18.06 -13.75
N ILE A 314 -12.83 19.07 -14.29
CA ILE A 314 -11.39 18.99 -14.59
C ILE A 314 -10.57 18.76 -13.33
N CYS A 315 -10.89 19.45 -12.23
CA CYS A 315 -10.24 19.18 -10.94
C CYS A 315 -10.47 17.73 -10.50
N GLY A 316 -11.67 17.19 -10.71
CA GLY A 316 -12.00 15.78 -10.45
C GLY A 316 -11.13 14.81 -11.27
N LEU A 317 -10.98 15.04 -12.57
CA LEU A 317 -10.08 14.24 -13.42
C LEU A 317 -8.64 14.28 -12.92
N LEU A 318 -8.15 15.46 -12.60
CA LEU A 318 -6.76 15.64 -12.15
C LEU A 318 -6.53 14.99 -10.77
N THR A 319 -7.52 14.98 -9.85
CA THR A 319 -7.40 14.28 -8.57
C THR A 319 -7.30 12.77 -8.76
N THR A 320 -8.19 12.20 -9.55
CA THR A 320 -8.20 10.76 -9.84
C THR A 320 -6.91 10.35 -10.55
N TRP A 321 -6.53 11.08 -11.58
CA TRP A 321 -5.29 10.83 -12.32
C TRP A 321 -4.04 10.85 -11.42
N ASN A 322 -3.88 11.92 -10.61
CA ASN A 322 -2.78 12.07 -9.68
C ASN A 322 -2.76 10.95 -8.63
N GLY A 323 -3.93 10.64 -8.03
CA GLY A 323 -4.08 9.59 -7.01
C GLY A 323 -3.70 8.21 -7.54
N PHE A 324 -4.18 7.84 -8.74
CA PHE A 324 -3.88 6.54 -9.35
C PHE A 324 -2.47 6.46 -9.93
N MET A 325 -1.86 7.56 -10.36
CA MET A 325 -0.44 7.60 -10.74
C MET A 325 0.44 7.29 -9.53
N MET A 326 0.12 7.83 -8.35
CA MET A 326 0.79 7.49 -7.09
C MET A 326 0.52 6.02 -6.72
N ALA A 327 -0.75 5.60 -6.66
CA ALA A 327 -1.14 4.27 -6.19
C ALA A 327 -0.59 3.13 -7.05
N SER A 328 -0.65 3.28 -8.39
CA SER A 328 -0.10 2.27 -9.32
C SER A 328 1.42 2.11 -9.17
N SER A 329 2.14 3.19 -8.92
CA SER A 329 3.59 3.14 -8.68
C SER A 329 3.92 2.47 -7.35
N GLN A 330 3.14 2.72 -6.30
CA GLN A 330 3.35 2.13 -4.97
C GLN A 330 3.05 0.63 -4.94
N ILE A 331 1.94 0.19 -5.56
CA ILE A 331 1.63 -1.25 -5.62
C ILE A 331 2.67 -2.02 -6.44
N LEU A 332 3.13 -1.44 -7.56
CA LEU A 332 4.15 -2.05 -8.40
C LEU A 332 5.49 -2.17 -7.66
N MET A 333 5.88 -1.14 -6.91
CA MET A 333 7.03 -1.19 -6.01
C MET A 333 6.88 -2.28 -4.94
N ALA A 334 5.73 -2.35 -4.28
CA ALA A 334 5.48 -3.34 -3.24
C ALA A 334 5.56 -4.79 -3.79
N MET A 335 5.05 -5.03 -5.01
CA MET A 335 5.19 -6.31 -5.71
C MET A 335 6.67 -6.63 -6.03
N ALA A 336 7.47 -5.62 -6.42
CA ALA A 336 8.90 -5.78 -6.69
C ALA A 336 9.69 -6.08 -5.41
N ARG A 337 9.35 -5.45 -4.27
CA ARG A 337 9.95 -5.73 -2.95
C ARG A 337 9.86 -7.21 -2.55
N VAL A 338 8.83 -7.91 -3.02
CA VAL A 338 8.64 -9.34 -2.76
C VAL A 338 8.96 -10.22 -3.98
N SER A 339 9.64 -9.67 -4.98
CA SER A 339 10.09 -10.36 -6.21
C SER A 339 8.92 -11.04 -6.96
N ILE A 340 7.75 -10.43 -6.96
CA ILE A 340 6.60 -10.84 -7.79
C ILE A 340 6.75 -10.28 -9.21
N VAL A 341 7.37 -9.10 -9.33
CA VAL A 341 7.77 -8.44 -10.58
C VAL A 341 9.25 -8.04 -10.47
N PRO A 342 9.93 -7.67 -11.57
CA PRO A 342 11.36 -7.37 -11.54
C PRO A 342 11.77 -6.37 -10.46
N ASP A 343 12.83 -6.69 -9.70
CA ASP A 343 13.32 -5.91 -8.56
C ASP A 343 13.72 -4.48 -8.93
N VAL A 344 14.08 -4.22 -10.21
CA VAL A 344 14.39 -2.87 -10.71
C VAL A 344 13.24 -1.87 -10.45
N LEU A 345 12.00 -2.34 -10.29
CA LEU A 345 10.83 -1.52 -10.00
C LEU A 345 10.71 -1.15 -8.52
N SER A 346 11.48 -1.79 -7.64
CA SER A 346 11.51 -1.46 -6.20
C SER A 346 12.38 -0.23 -5.88
N LYS A 347 13.19 0.25 -6.86
CA LYS A 347 14.11 1.36 -6.66
C LYS A 347 13.37 2.64 -6.28
N GLN A 348 13.74 3.19 -5.13
CA GLN A 348 13.23 4.45 -4.59
C GLN A 348 14.26 5.57 -4.71
N ASP A 349 13.77 6.80 -4.74
CA ASP A 349 14.59 7.99 -4.58
C ASP A 349 14.96 8.15 -3.09
N GLU A 350 16.22 8.29 -2.77
CA GLU A 350 16.74 8.35 -1.39
C GLU A 350 16.17 9.53 -0.58
N LYS A 351 15.87 10.65 -1.25
CA LYS A 351 15.40 11.88 -0.58
C LYS A 351 13.89 11.89 -0.37
N THR A 352 13.14 11.36 -1.34
CA THR A 352 11.67 11.48 -1.38
C THR A 352 10.95 10.16 -1.08
N GLY A 353 11.65 9.03 -1.07
CA GLY A 353 11.07 7.69 -0.95
C GLY A 353 10.19 7.29 -2.15
N THR A 354 10.20 8.06 -3.24
CA THR A 354 9.35 7.83 -4.41
C THR A 354 9.86 6.67 -5.26
N PRO A 355 9.02 5.71 -5.66
CA PRO A 355 9.41 4.58 -6.51
C PRO A 355 9.64 5.03 -7.96
N THR A 356 10.85 5.48 -8.27
CA THR A 356 11.17 6.17 -9.52
C THR A 356 10.91 5.36 -10.78
N ASN A 357 11.24 4.07 -10.79
CA ASN A 357 11.06 3.23 -11.98
C ASN A 357 9.59 2.78 -12.13
N ALA A 358 8.92 2.44 -11.03
CA ALA A 358 7.49 2.14 -11.06
C ALA A 358 6.67 3.37 -11.51
N LEU A 359 7.04 4.57 -11.06
CA LEU A 359 6.38 5.81 -11.47
C LEU A 359 6.57 6.11 -12.97
N LYS A 360 7.70 5.72 -13.58
CA LYS A 360 7.89 5.81 -15.04
C LYS A 360 6.92 4.91 -15.80
N VAL A 361 6.59 3.72 -15.28
CA VAL A 361 5.58 2.84 -15.88
C VAL A 361 4.22 3.53 -15.90
N SER A 362 3.84 4.18 -14.79
CA SER A 362 2.61 4.97 -14.71
C SER A 362 2.62 6.17 -15.68
N LEU A 363 3.77 6.83 -15.86
CA LEU A 363 3.92 7.91 -16.87
C LEU A 363 3.69 7.40 -18.30
N VAL A 364 4.28 6.23 -18.64
CA VAL A 364 4.11 5.66 -20.00
C VAL A 364 2.63 5.36 -20.26
N ALA A 365 1.94 4.73 -19.31
CA ALA A 365 0.50 4.48 -19.42
C ALA A 365 -0.31 5.78 -19.56
N SER A 366 0.08 6.82 -18.84
CA SER A 366 -0.51 8.16 -18.91
C SER A 366 -0.39 8.79 -20.30
N ILE A 367 0.80 8.73 -20.89
CA ILE A 367 1.06 9.26 -22.23
C ILE A 367 0.32 8.48 -23.32
N ILE A 368 0.14 7.17 -23.15
CA ILE A 368 -0.60 6.33 -24.11
C ILE A 368 -2.08 6.72 -24.19
N GLY A 369 -2.70 7.19 -23.09
CA GLY A 369 -4.12 7.52 -23.04
C GLY A 369 -4.62 8.38 -24.19
N PRO A 370 -4.07 9.60 -24.42
CA PRO A 370 -4.52 10.51 -25.49
C PRO A 370 -4.43 9.90 -26.90
N PHE A 371 -3.61 8.87 -27.11
CA PHE A 371 -3.53 8.13 -28.39
C PHE A 371 -4.67 7.12 -28.55
N LEU A 372 -5.32 6.69 -27.47
CA LEU A 372 -6.38 5.67 -27.51
C LEU A 372 -7.75 6.27 -27.84
N GLY A 373 -8.00 7.54 -27.44
CA GLY A 373 -9.27 8.22 -27.67
C GLY A 373 -10.46 7.64 -26.91
N ALA A 374 -11.58 8.35 -26.98
CA ALA A 374 -12.78 8.06 -26.18
C ALA A 374 -13.47 6.72 -26.52
N GLY A 375 -13.20 6.12 -27.68
CA GLY A 375 -13.86 4.86 -28.09
C GLY A 375 -13.55 3.65 -27.22
N LEU A 376 -12.43 3.66 -26.48
CA LEU A 376 -12.04 2.55 -25.60
C LEU A 376 -12.44 2.75 -24.13
N ILE A 377 -13.01 3.90 -23.77
CA ILE A 377 -13.35 4.24 -22.38
C ILE A 377 -14.22 3.18 -21.72
N GLY A 378 -15.28 2.70 -22.39
CA GLY A 378 -16.16 1.68 -21.83
C GLY A 378 -15.46 0.38 -21.49
N SER A 379 -14.57 -0.09 -22.38
CA SER A 379 -13.80 -1.32 -22.16
C SER A 379 -12.76 -1.17 -21.03
N LEU A 380 -12.13 -0.01 -20.90
CA LEU A 380 -11.21 0.30 -19.80
C LEU A 380 -11.93 0.35 -18.46
N THR A 381 -13.13 0.96 -18.42
CA THR A 381 -13.99 1.03 -17.23
C THR A 381 -14.33 -0.35 -16.70
N THR A 382 -14.86 -1.23 -17.57
CA THR A 382 -15.32 -2.56 -17.17
C THR A 382 -14.14 -3.52 -16.87
N PHE A 383 -13.01 -3.37 -17.58
CA PHE A 383 -11.76 -4.07 -17.24
C PHE A 383 -11.28 -3.73 -15.82
N SER A 384 -11.24 -2.42 -15.48
CA SER A 384 -10.81 -1.98 -14.15
C SER A 384 -11.72 -2.51 -13.05
N ALA A 385 -13.05 -2.54 -13.28
CA ALA A 385 -14.01 -3.08 -12.34
C ALA A 385 -13.70 -4.53 -11.94
N ALA A 386 -13.35 -5.39 -12.90
CA ALA A 386 -12.96 -6.77 -12.60
C ALA A 386 -11.70 -6.85 -11.73
N GLY A 387 -10.69 -6.03 -12.02
CA GLY A 387 -9.45 -5.98 -11.23
C GLY A 387 -9.66 -5.57 -9.78
N TYR A 388 -10.54 -4.59 -9.54
CA TYR A 388 -10.90 -4.16 -8.18
C TYR A 388 -11.61 -5.26 -7.40
N VAL A 389 -12.62 -5.88 -7.99
CA VAL A 389 -13.42 -6.92 -7.31
C VAL A 389 -12.55 -8.10 -6.90
N VAL A 390 -11.58 -8.53 -7.74
CA VAL A 390 -10.59 -9.54 -7.37
C VAL A 390 -9.81 -9.13 -6.11
N SER A 391 -9.28 -7.91 -6.10
CA SER A 391 -8.49 -7.43 -4.96
C SER A 391 -9.31 -7.30 -3.68
N TRP A 392 -10.55 -6.81 -3.78
CA TRP A 392 -11.44 -6.64 -2.64
C TRP A 392 -11.83 -7.99 -2.01
N ALA A 393 -12.14 -8.99 -2.83
CA ALA A 393 -12.41 -10.36 -2.36
C ALA A 393 -11.19 -10.93 -1.61
N VAL A 394 -10.01 -10.84 -2.22
CA VAL A 394 -8.76 -11.34 -1.61
C VAL A 394 -8.44 -10.59 -0.32
N THR A 395 -8.67 -9.29 -0.26
CA THR A 395 -8.43 -8.48 0.95
C THR A 395 -9.35 -8.92 2.10
N ALA A 396 -10.63 -9.15 1.84
CA ALA A 396 -11.57 -9.65 2.85
C ALA A 396 -11.14 -11.03 3.40
N PHE A 397 -10.76 -11.96 2.52
CA PHE A 397 -10.24 -13.27 2.95
C PHE A 397 -8.88 -13.17 3.65
N SER A 398 -8.04 -12.19 3.29
CA SER A 398 -6.77 -11.93 3.98
C SER A 398 -6.99 -11.55 5.44
N LEU A 399 -8.01 -10.74 5.73
CA LEU A 399 -8.36 -10.39 7.11
C LEU A 399 -8.78 -11.62 7.92
N ILE A 400 -9.60 -12.50 7.36
CA ILE A 400 -10.03 -13.74 8.01
C ILE A 400 -8.82 -14.61 8.34
N MET A 401 -7.93 -14.78 7.37
CA MET A 401 -6.74 -15.61 7.53
C MET A 401 -5.77 -15.03 8.56
N LEU A 402 -5.55 -13.71 8.56
CA LEU A 402 -4.66 -13.04 9.51
C LEU A 402 -5.24 -13.06 10.93
N ARG A 403 -6.55 -13.00 11.10
CA ARG A 403 -7.18 -13.18 12.42
C ARG A 403 -6.98 -14.60 12.96
N LYS A 404 -6.92 -15.60 12.07
CA LYS A 404 -6.66 -17.00 12.45
C LYS A 404 -5.18 -17.28 12.70
N LYS A 405 -4.30 -16.80 11.82
CA LYS A 405 -2.85 -17.07 11.89
C LYS A 405 -2.13 -16.22 12.94
N GLU A 406 -2.57 -14.98 13.12
CA GLU A 406 -1.92 -13.97 13.96
C GLU A 406 -2.93 -13.33 14.92
N PRO A 407 -3.54 -14.10 15.84
CA PRO A 407 -4.57 -13.61 16.75
C PRO A 407 -4.04 -12.54 17.72
N HIS A 408 -2.75 -12.60 18.06
CA HIS A 408 -2.09 -11.69 19.02
C HIS A 408 -1.63 -10.36 18.38
N LEU A 409 -1.63 -10.26 17.04
CA LEU A 409 -1.22 -9.04 16.37
C LEU A 409 -2.10 -7.85 16.78
N LYS A 410 -1.46 -6.74 17.17
CA LYS A 410 -2.15 -5.53 17.61
C LYS A 410 -3.04 -4.98 16.50
N ARG A 411 -4.33 -4.81 16.80
CA ARG A 411 -5.34 -4.26 15.90
C ARG A 411 -5.86 -2.94 16.45
N PRO A 412 -5.30 -1.79 16.00
CA PRO A 412 -5.74 -0.48 16.45
C PRO A 412 -7.22 -0.20 16.16
N TYR A 413 -7.73 -0.78 15.07
CA TYR A 413 -9.15 -0.82 14.74
C TYR A 413 -9.60 -2.27 14.53
N LYS A 414 -10.77 -2.61 15.06
CA LYS A 414 -11.41 -3.92 14.85
C LYS A 414 -12.77 -3.69 14.19
N ILE A 415 -13.05 -4.40 13.09
CA ILE A 415 -14.32 -4.25 12.38
C ILE A 415 -15.50 -4.71 13.24
N PRO A 416 -16.64 -4.00 13.17
CA PRO A 416 -17.90 -4.46 13.76
C PRO A 416 -18.33 -5.81 13.16
N GLY A 417 -18.93 -6.69 13.96
CA GLY A 417 -19.30 -8.03 13.50
C GLY A 417 -18.12 -9.00 13.28
N GLY A 418 -16.88 -8.54 13.46
CA GLY A 418 -15.69 -9.39 13.48
C GLY A 418 -15.49 -10.19 12.19
N VAL A 419 -15.21 -11.50 12.33
CA VAL A 419 -14.94 -12.41 11.20
C VAL A 419 -16.18 -12.60 10.31
N ALA A 420 -17.39 -12.52 10.88
CA ALA A 420 -18.62 -12.65 10.10
C ALA A 420 -18.78 -11.54 9.06
N MET A 421 -18.46 -10.29 9.41
CA MET A 421 -18.46 -9.17 8.47
C MET A 421 -17.44 -9.37 7.34
N ALA A 422 -16.26 -9.90 7.67
CA ALA A 422 -15.22 -10.18 6.67
C ALA A 422 -15.65 -11.32 5.71
N TRP A 423 -16.32 -12.37 6.23
CA TRP A 423 -16.94 -13.41 5.40
C TRP A 423 -18.02 -12.85 4.50
N PHE A 424 -18.90 -12.00 5.04
CA PHE A 424 -19.94 -11.34 4.25
C PHE A 424 -19.33 -10.54 3.10
N ALA A 425 -18.33 -9.71 3.36
CA ALA A 425 -17.61 -8.95 2.33
C ALA A 425 -16.96 -9.87 1.29
N GLY A 426 -16.25 -10.91 1.73
CA GLY A 426 -15.55 -11.84 0.84
C GLY A 426 -16.49 -12.63 -0.07
N ILE A 427 -17.60 -13.16 0.47
CA ILE A 427 -18.59 -13.89 -0.30
C ILE A 427 -19.28 -12.96 -1.30
N LEU A 428 -19.69 -11.76 -0.84
CA LEU A 428 -20.38 -10.79 -1.69
C LEU A 428 -19.51 -10.36 -2.88
N MET A 429 -18.22 -10.09 -2.65
CA MET A 429 -17.26 -9.77 -3.73
C MET A 429 -17.00 -10.97 -4.64
N THR A 430 -16.97 -12.19 -4.11
CA THR A 430 -16.80 -13.39 -4.94
C THR A 430 -18.02 -13.63 -5.84
N VAL A 431 -19.22 -13.44 -5.29
CA VAL A 431 -20.47 -13.53 -6.10
C VAL A 431 -20.45 -12.46 -7.19
N LEU A 432 -20.14 -11.21 -6.85
CA LEU A 432 -20.03 -10.14 -7.84
C LEU A 432 -18.96 -10.48 -8.91
N LEU A 433 -17.80 -11.00 -8.51
CA LEU A 433 -16.74 -11.41 -9.43
C LEU A 433 -17.25 -12.46 -10.44
N VAL A 434 -17.98 -13.46 -9.98
CA VAL A 434 -18.55 -14.49 -10.87
C VAL A 434 -19.56 -13.85 -11.84
N LEU A 435 -20.46 -13.01 -11.34
CA LEU A 435 -21.49 -12.36 -12.15
C LEU A 435 -20.89 -11.42 -13.22
N LEU A 436 -19.74 -10.80 -12.97
CA LEU A 436 -19.04 -9.95 -13.95
C LEU A 436 -18.62 -10.70 -15.21
N PHE A 437 -18.42 -12.03 -15.13
CA PHE A 437 -17.97 -12.85 -16.26
C PHE A 437 -19.08 -13.74 -16.84
N VAL A 438 -20.28 -13.72 -16.28
CA VAL A 438 -21.40 -14.53 -16.80
C VAL A 438 -22.22 -13.71 -17.78
N PRO A 439 -22.28 -14.08 -19.08
CA PRO A 439 -23.10 -13.38 -20.07
C PRO A 439 -24.59 -13.38 -19.69
N GLY A 440 -25.29 -12.29 -20.03
CA GLY A 440 -26.70 -12.12 -19.72
C GLY A 440 -27.01 -11.58 -18.32
N GLN A 441 -26.01 -11.43 -17.46
CA GLN A 441 -26.18 -10.77 -16.16
C GLN A 441 -26.11 -9.23 -16.31
N PRO A 442 -26.87 -8.46 -15.51
CA PRO A 442 -26.84 -6.99 -15.56
C PRO A 442 -25.46 -6.37 -15.31
N VAL A 443 -24.59 -7.10 -14.60
CA VAL A 443 -23.24 -6.66 -14.25
C VAL A 443 -22.16 -7.22 -15.17
N TYR A 444 -22.52 -7.92 -16.25
CA TYR A 444 -21.56 -8.52 -17.17
C TYR A 444 -20.65 -7.46 -17.85
N ILE A 445 -19.32 -7.63 -17.75
CA ILE A 445 -18.34 -6.66 -18.26
C ILE A 445 -18.19 -6.65 -19.78
N GLY A 446 -18.79 -7.61 -20.50
CA GLY A 446 -18.68 -7.73 -21.94
C GLY A 446 -17.50 -8.57 -22.41
N GLY A 447 -17.61 -9.13 -23.62
CA GLY A 447 -16.60 -10.05 -24.17
C GLY A 447 -15.22 -9.41 -24.38
N MET A 448 -15.17 -8.15 -24.85
CA MET A 448 -13.90 -7.43 -25.07
C MET A 448 -13.16 -7.19 -23.74
N ALA A 449 -13.84 -6.70 -22.71
CA ALA A 449 -13.21 -6.47 -21.41
C ALA A 449 -12.79 -7.78 -20.74
N THR A 450 -13.57 -8.87 -20.90
CA THR A 450 -13.20 -10.22 -20.46
C THR A 450 -11.89 -10.67 -21.13
N LEU A 451 -11.79 -10.52 -22.45
CA LEU A 451 -10.59 -10.88 -23.20
C LEU A 451 -9.37 -10.07 -22.75
N LEU A 452 -9.54 -8.76 -22.58
CA LEU A 452 -8.48 -7.87 -22.09
C LEU A 452 -8.02 -8.26 -20.67
N PHE A 453 -8.97 -8.59 -19.78
CA PHE A 453 -8.66 -8.99 -18.42
C PHE A 453 -7.91 -10.33 -18.36
N VAL A 454 -8.37 -11.33 -19.10
CA VAL A 454 -7.69 -12.64 -19.20
C VAL A 454 -6.30 -12.48 -19.81
N GLY A 455 -6.18 -11.69 -20.89
CA GLY A 455 -4.88 -11.37 -21.51
C GLY A 455 -3.92 -10.68 -20.53
N TRP A 456 -4.43 -9.70 -19.77
CA TRP A 456 -3.65 -9.01 -18.73
C TRP A 456 -3.15 -9.97 -17.65
N MET A 457 -4.03 -10.82 -17.10
CA MET A 457 -3.65 -11.82 -16.11
C MET A 457 -2.65 -12.84 -16.70
N GLY A 458 -2.79 -13.19 -17.99
CA GLY A 458 -1.83 -14.03 -18.72
C GLY A 458 -0.44 -13.40 -18.82
N ILE A 459 -0.36 -12.11 -19.19
CA ILE A 459 0.92 -11.36 -19.20
C ILE A 459 1.56 -11.36 -17.81
N GLY A 460 0.77 -11.08 -16.78
CA GLY A 460 1.26 -11.12 -15.40
C GLY A 460 1.78 -12.49 -15.00
N LEU A 461 1.08 -13.56 -15.39
CA LEU A 461 1.50 -14.92 -15.11
C LEU A 461 2.85 -15.26 -15.79
N ILE A 462 3.05 -14.80 -17.01
CA ILE A 462 4.34 -14.97 -17.72
C ILE A 462 5.44 -14.24 -16.94
N LEU A 463 5.24 -12.98 -16.56
CA LEU A 463 6.21 -12.23 -15.77
C LEU A 463 6.47 -12.92 -14.42
N TYR A 464 5.41 -13.38 -13.74
CA TYR A 464 5.52 -14.12 -12.49
C TYR A 464 6.35 -15.41 -12.64
N ILE A 465 6.23 -16.12 -13.75
CA ILE A 465 7.03 -17.34 -14.02
C ILE A 465 8.48 -16.97 -14.34
N LEU A 466 8.71 -15.94 -15.15
CA LEU A 466 10.07 -15.50 -15.50
C LEU A 466 10.88 -15.08 -14.26
N ASP A 467 10.24 -14.42 -13.31
CA ASP A 467 10.89 -14.01 -12.05
C ASP A 467 11.01 -15.14 -11.01
N TYR A 468 10.67 -16.38 -11.36
CA TYR A 468 10.74 -17.53 -10.45
C TYR A 468 12.15 -17.76 -9.88
N ARG A 469 13.19 -17.59 -10.71
CA ARG A 469 14.60 -17.75 -10.29
C ARG A 469 14.97 -16.71 -9.22
N GLN A 470 14.52 -15.47 -9.40
CA GLN A 470 14.75 -14.37 -8.47
C GLN A 470 14.03 -14.60 -7.16
N ARG A 471 12.75 -15.03 -7.21
CA ARG A 471 11.98 -15.40 -6.00
C ARG A 471 12.62 -16.53 -5.18
N LYS A 472 13.25 -17.50 -5.83
CA LYS A 472 14.01 -18.57 -5.14
C LYS A 472 15.31 -18.09 -4.50
N ARG A 473 15.90 -17.01 -5.01
CA ARG A 473 17.15 -16.46 -4.50
C ARG A 473 17.00 -15.93 -3.06
N TYR A 474 15.82 -15.42 -2.72
CA TYR A 474 15.52 -14.87 -1.40
C TYR A 474 14.49 -15.71 -0.67
N SER A 475 14.70 -15.98 0.62
CA SER A 475 13.72 -16.64 1.46
C SER A 475 12.43 -15.80 1.55
N LYS A 476 11.29 -16.46 1.80
CA LYS A 476 10.00 -15.77 2.00
C LYS A 476 10.10 -14.78 3.17
N LEU A 477 10.85 -15.13 4.21
CA LEU A 477 11.06 -14.30 5.39
C LEU A 477 11.81 -13.01 5.02
N ARG A 478 12.89 -13.10 4.23
CA ARG A 478 13.65 -11.94 3.76
C ARG A 478 12.78 -11.00 2.92
N ARG A 479 11.98 -11.53 2.00
CA ARG A 479 11.07 -10.74 1.18
C ARG A 479 9.97 -10.06 2.02
N ALA A 480 9.48 -10.75 3.06
CA ALA A 480 8.56 -10.16 4.03
C ALA A 480 9.22 -9.02 4.81
N SER A 481 10.46 -9.19 5.28
CA SER A 481 11.17 -8.12 6.01
C SER A 481 11.39 -6.87 5.16
N ILE A 482 11.69 -7.01 3.87
CA ILE A 482 11.82 -5.88 2.94
C ILE A 482 10.48 -5.17 2.76
N LEU A 483 9.39 -5.91 2.54
CA LEU A 483 8.06 -5.32 2.34
C LEU A 483 7.58 -4.55 3.57
N PHE A 484 7.83 -5.10 4.77
CA PHE A 484 7.36 -4.52 6.04
C PHE A 484 8.42 -3.66 6.74
N ALA A 485 9.57 -3.38 6.08
CA ALA A 485 10.68 -2.60 6.67
C ALA A 485 10.25 -1.17 7.08
N SER A 486 9.33 -0.54 6.36
CA SER A 486 8.78 0.77 6.70
C SER A 486 8.09 0.81 8.07
N MET A 487 7.55 -0.32 8.52
CA MET A 487 6.96 -0.43 9.86
C MET A 487 8.03 -0.41 10.97
N ALA A 488 9.29 -0.75 10.65
CA ALA A 488 10.42 -0.77 11.59
C ALA A 488 11.16 0.57 11.69
N THR A 489 11.07 1.44 10.68
CA THR A 489 11.83 2.70 10.60
C THR A 489 11.15 3.91 11.24
N GLY A 490 9.86 3.84 11.57
CA GLY A 490 9.21 4.83 12.41
C GLY A 490 9.62 4.68 13.87
N ASN A 491 9.49 5.72 14.71
CA ASN A 491 9.62 5.65 16.18
C ASN A 491 8.64 4.65 16.86
N VAL A 492 8.08 3.76 16.10
CA VAL A 492 7.32 2.60 16.54
C VAL A 492 8.34 1.55 16.94
N LYS A 493 8.32 1.11 18.20
CA LYS A 493 8.91 -0.16 18.61
C LYS A 493 8.65 -1.15 17.50
N ILE A 494 9.70 -1.80 16.98
CA ILE A 494 9.61 -2.86 15.95
C ILE A 494 8.35 -3.65 16.25
N PRO A 495 7.37 -3.70 15.31
CA PRO A 495 6.18 -4.51 15.58
C PRO A 495 6.63 -5.92 15.88
N GLU A 496 6.05 -6.53 16.94
CA GLU A 496 6.40 -7.87 17.44
C GLU A 496 6.43 -8.98 16.38
N PHE A 497 5.95 -8.71 15.14
CA PHE A 497 5.99 -9.65 14.02
C PHE A 497 7.15 -9.42 13.03
N LEU A 498 7.84 -8.24 13.07
CA LEU A 498 9.13 -8.01 12.42
C LEU A 498 10.30 -8.30 13.38
N ASP A 499 10.05 -8.41 14.64
CA ASP A 499 10.79 -9.36 15.40
C ASP A 499 10.67 -10.66 14.58
N VAL A 500 11.74 -11.03 13.87
CA VAL A 500 12.02 -12.45 13.69
C VAL A 500 11.60 -13.00 15.01
N SER A 501 10.44 -13.62 15.05
CA SER A 501 9.66 -13.65 16.29
C SER A 501 10.60 -14.10 17.37
N GLU A 502 10.56 -13.48 18.57
CA GLU A 502 11.25 -14.04 19.73
C GLU A 502 11.00 -15.54 19.77
N ASP A 503 9.93 -15.99 19.14
CA ASP A 503 9.52 -17.38 18.89
C ASP A 503 10.37 -18.11 17.84
N ASP A 504 11.07 -17.46 16.94
CA ASP A 504 11.96 -18.11 15.95
C ASP A 504 13.40 -18.28 16.47
N TYR A 505 13.77 -17.51 17.53
CA TYR A 505 15.05 -17.66 18.22
C TYR A 505 14.86 -18.26 19.59
N ARG A 506 15.66 -19.28 19.84
CA ARG A 506 15.76 -19.90 21.16
C ARG A 506 17.18 -19.79 21.65
N ILE A 507 17.31 -19.70 22.95
CA ILE A 507 18.57 -19.88 23.64
C ILE A 507 18.53 -21.26 24.29
N ILE A 508 19.52 -22.07 23.96
CA ILE A 508 19.76 -23.31 24.63
C ILE A 508 20.87 -23.10 25.66
N SER A 509 20.66 -23.53 26.89
CA SER A 509 21.72 -23.62 27.89
C SER A 509 21.96 -25.08 28.28
N PHE A 510 23.21 -25.48 28.25
CA PHE A 510 23.64 -26.84 28.60
C PHE A 510 24.97 -26.80 29.34
N VAL A 511 25.29 -27.86 30.03
CA VAL A 511 26.58 -28.06 30.65
C VAL A 511 27.39 -29.00 29.75
N VAL A 512 28.63 -28.63 29.46
CA VAL A 512 29.53 -29.46 28.65
C VAL A 512 29.76 -30.78 29.33
N PRO A 513 29.49 -31.93 28.68
CA PRO A 513 29.67 -33.26 29.28
C PRO A 513 31.12 -33.51 29.61
N ASP A 514 31.34 -34.33 30.68
CA ASP A 514 32.70 -34.72 31.09
C ASP A 514 33.44 -35.56 30.04
N ASP A 515 32.68 -36.21 29.14
CA ASP A 515 33.17 -37.04 28.04
C ASP A 515 33.06 -36.35 26.67
N ALA A 516 32.93 -35.02 26.65
CA ALA A 516 32.82 -34.26 25.40
C ALA A 516 34.12 -34.40 24.58
N TYR A 517 34.00 -34.84 23.34
CA TYR A 517 35.14 -34.97 22.42
C TYR A 517 35.85 -33.64 22.10
N TYR A 518 35.17 -32.54 22.35
CA TYR A 518 35.66 -31.16 22.11
C TYR A 518 36.17 -30.48 23.39
N ASP A 519 36.37 -31.22 24.49
CA ASP A 519 36.96 -30.68 25.71
C ASP A 519 38.34 -30.07 25.44
N GLY A 520 38.52 -28.79 25.83
CA GLY A 520 39.73 -28.02 25.56
C GLY A 520 39.85 -27.47 24.11
N TRP A 521 38.83 -27.65 23.28
CA TRP A 521 38.81 -27.08 21.94
C TRP A 521 38.25 -25.65 21.94
N ASN A 522 38.74 -24.81 21.00
CA ASN A 522 38.16 -23.49 20.84
C ASN A 522 36.89 -23.53 19.96
N LEU A 523 36.07 -22.48 20.06
CA LEU A 523 34.79 -22.39 19.35
C LEU A 523 34.90 -22.45 17.83
N LEU A 524 36.04 -22.03 17.23
CA LEU A 524 36.29 -22.14 15.78
C LEU A 524 36.55 -23.60 15.38
N GLU A 525 37.27 -24.34 16.19
CA GLU A 525 37.59 -25.77 15.95
C GLU A 525 36.32 -26.62 16.07
N ILE A 526 35.49 -26.35 17.06
CA ILE A 526 34.21 -27.02 17.27
C ILE A 526 33.25 -26.73 16.12
N GLY A 527 33.23 -25.48 15.64
CA GLY A 527 32.52 -25.09 14.43
C GLY A 527 31.00 -25.02 14.56
N TRP A 528 30.41 -24.90 15.74
CA TRP A 528 28.95 -24.83 15.94
C TRP A 528 28.31 -23.71 15.13
N GLY A 529 28.92 -22.52 15.06
CA GLY A 529 28.44 -21.40 14.25
C GLY A 529 28.35 -21.73 12.76
N LYS A 530 29.35 -22.43 12.22
CA LYS A 530 29.43 -22.78 10.80
C LYS A 530 28.56 -23.99 10.43
N ASN A 531 28.54 -25.02 11.25
CA ASN A 531 27.95 -26.31 10.93
C ASN A 531 26.49 -26.43 11.42
N GLN A 532 26.17 -25.77 12.53
CA GLN A 532 24.88 -25.90 13.22
C GLN A 532 24.06 -24.58 13.19
N ASN A 533 24.63 -23.45 12.72
CA ASN A 533 24.03 -22.11 12.82
C ASN A 533 23.64 -21.73 14.26
N VAL A 534 24.50 -22.08 15.22
CA VAL A 534 24.32 -21.81 16.64
C VAL A 534 25.47 -20.96 17.15
N PHE A 535 25.18 -19.84 17.79
CA PHE A 535 26.17 -18.85 18.23
C PHE A 535 26.23 -18.76 19.74
N ILE A 536 27.42 -18.71 20.32
CA ILE A 536 27.61 -18.71 21.77
C ILE A 536 27.47 -17.28 22.30
N LEU A 537 26.53 -17.08 23.21
CA LEU A 537 26.30 -15.79 23.88
C LEU A 537 27.08 -15.67 25.19
N LYS A 538 27.20 -16.78 25.93
CA LYS A 538 27.76 -16.78 27.27
C LYS A 538 28.36 -18.15 27.60
N ILE A 539 29.49 -18.13 28.28
CA ILE A 539 30.10 -19.30 28.91
C ILE A 539 30.28 -18.97 30.39
N GLU A 540 29.87 -19.89 31.28
CA GLU A 540 30.14 -19.84 32.72
C GLU A 540 31.10 -20.96 33.03
N HIS A 541 32.31 -20.60 33.50
CA HIS A 541 33.33 -21.51 33.98
C HIS A 541 33.56 -21.24 35.48
N ASP A 542 33.22 -22.14 36.35
CA ASP A 542 33.25 -21.98 37.80
C ASP A 542 32.58 -20.66 38.27
N THR A 543 33.40 -19.68 38.67
CA THR A 543 32.94 -18.35 39.12
C THR A 543 33.08 -17.28 38.07
N GLU A 544 33.70 -17.57 36.94
CA GLU A 544 33.90 -16.64 35.85
C GLU A 544 32.78 -16.70 34.81
N MET A 545 32.37 -15.55 34.34
CA MET A 545 31.34 -15.39 33.31
C MET A 545 31.93 -14.67 32.12
N LEU A 546 32.04 -15.34 30.97
CA LEU A 546 32.49 -14.78 29.71
C LEU A 546 31.28 -14.51 28.80
N LEU A 547 31.03 -13.23 28.49
CA LEU A 547 29.97 -12.81 27.57
C LEU A 547 30.54 -12.59 26.19
N LEU A 548 29.80 -13.05 25.16
CA LEU A 548 30.15 -12.93 23.74
C LEU A 548 31.58 -13.44 23.47
N PRO A 549 31.86 -14.72 23.75
CA PRO A 549 33.20 -15.29 23.62
C PRO A 549 33.68 -15.18 22.16
N SER A 550 34.98 -15.01 21.99
CA SER A 550 35.61 -15.04 20.65
C SER A 550 35.67 -16.47 20.12
N GLY A 551 35.85 -16.62 18.81
CA GLY A 551 36.04 -17.93 18.21
C GLY A 551 37.28 -18.69 18.72
N LEU A 552 38.25 -18.01 19.36
CA LEU A 552 39.45 -18.56 19.97
C LEU A 552 39.26 -18.90 21.48
N THR A 553 38.03 -18.79 21.98
CA THR A 553 37.74 -19.17 23.38
C THR A 553 37.60 -20.67 23.47
N ASP A 554 38.39 -21.26 24.38
CA ASP A 554 38.34 -22.71 24.68
C ASP A 554 37.13 -23.04 25.55
N ILE A 555 36.55 -24.21 25.34
CA ILE A 555 35.46 -24.77 26.12
C ILE A 555 35.98 -26.01 26.89
N TYR A 556 35.61 -26.11 28.14
CA TYR A 556 36.02 -27.20 29.00
C TYR A 556 34.81 -27.99 29.54
N ALA A 557 35.05 -29.23 29.86
CA ALA A 557 34.06 -30.06 30.56
C ALA A 557 33.59 -29.36 31.85
N GLY A 558 32.29 -29.37 32.10
CA GLY A 558 31.66 -28.67 33.21
C GLY A 558 31.26 -27.21 32.93
N ASP A 559 31.72 -26.62 31.83
CA ASP A 559 31.29 -25.27 31.42
C ASP A 559 29.80 -25.22 31.15
N ARG A 560 29.14 -24.17 31.63
CA ARG A 560 27.76 -23.87 31.26
C ARG A 560 27.72 -22.92 30.09
N VAL A 561 27.26 -23.44 28.96
CA VAL A 561 27.23 -22.73 27.69
C VAL A 561 25.80 -22.27 27.37
N PHE A 562 25.67 -21.00 26.92
CA PHE A 562 24.43 -20.42 26.43
C PHE A 562 24.60 -20.09 24.97
N ALA A 563 23.81 -20.74 24.13
CA ALA A 563 23.90 -20.60 22.69
C ALA A 563 22.57 -20.13 22.11
N VAL A 564 22.62 -19.24 21.11
CA VAL A 564 21.45 -18.71 20.40
C VAL A 564 21.42 -19.21 18.96
N GLY A 565 20.25 -19.47 18.46
CA GLY A 565 20.02 -19.84 17.07
C GLY A 565 18.54 -19.84 16.72
N PHE A 566 18.22 -20.06 15.45
CA PHE A 566 16.84 -20.31 15.05
C PHE A 566 16.29 -21.55 15.75
N GLU A 567 15.01 -21.54 16.11
CA GLU A 567 14.35 -22.65 16.79
C GLU A 567 14.67 -24.00 16.15
N LYS A 568 14.59 -24.10 14.81
CA LYS A 568 14.96 -25.31 14.07
C LYS A 568 16.43 -25.71 14.26
N SER A 569 17.34 -24.73 14.30
CA SER A 569 18.77 -24.99 14.51
C SER A 569 19.04 -25.42 15.94
N ILE A 570 18.39 -24.77 16.90
CA ILE A 570 18.49 -25.11 18.33
C ILE A 570 17.89 -26.50 18.61
N MET A 571 16.72 -26.81 18.05
CA MET A 571 16.11 -28.13 18.21
C MET A 571 16.99 -29.24 17.62
N LYS A 572 17.52 -29.01 16.40
CA LYS A 572 18.47 -29.94 15.78
C LYS A 572 19.77 -30.06 16.59
N PHE A 573 20.26 -28.94 17.12
CA PHE A 573 21.45 -28.95 17.99
C PHE A 573 21.19 -29.71 19.30
N ALA A 574 20.00 -29.56 19.88
CA ALA A 574 19.56 -30.27 21.08
C ALA A 574 19.49 -31.81 20.89
N GLU A 575 19.26 -32.27 19.66
CA GLU A 575 19.24 -33.71 19.33
C GLU A 575 20.65 -34.28 19.12
N THR A 576 21.69 -33.47 19.09
CA THR A 576 23.07 -33.93 18.95
C THR A 576 23.58 -34.55 20.28
N GLN A 577 24.47 -35.52 20.19
CA GLN A 577 25.13 -36.07 21.38
C GLN A 577 26.12 -35.08 22.01
N GLU A 578 26.39 -33.96 21.38
CA GLU A 578 27.37 -32.95 21.79
C GLU A 578 27.01 -32.27 23.13
N ILE A 579 25.72 -32.22 23.50
CA ILE A 579 25.24 -31.48 24.67
C ILE A 579 24.83 -32.39 25.85
N GLY A 580 25.10 -33.67 25.77
CA GLY A 580 24.88 -34.62 26.88
C GLY A 580 23.44 -34.82 27.35
N GLY A 581 22.45 -34.39 26.59
CA GLY A 581 21.03 -34.60 26.85
C GLY A 581 20.40 -33.77 27.98
N LYS A 582 21.17 -32.99 28.76
CA LYS A 582 20.67 -32.09 29.81
C LYS A 582 20.77 -30.63 29.35
N PHE A 583 19.65 -30.05 28.92
CA PHE A 583 19.60 -28.66 28.45
C PHE A 583 18.30 -27.98 28.87
N THR A 584 18.32 -26.65 28.85
CA THR A 584 17.11 -25.84 28.97
C THR A 584 16.99 -24.91 27.75
N ILE A 585 15.77 -24.75 27.25
CA ILE A 585 15.47 -23.81 26.15
C ILE A 585 14.68 -22.65 26.73
N SER A 586 15.12 -21.43 26.42
CA SER A 586 14.49 -20.19 26.85
C SER A 586 14.38 -19.21 25.69
N THR A 587 13.60 -18.13 25.85
CA THR A 587 13.54 -17.04 24.88
C THR A 587 14.71 -16.07 25.08
N LEU A 588 15.03 -15.28 24.06
CA LEU A 588 16.03 -14.19 24.17
C LEU A 588 15.61 -13.19 25.25
N LYS A 589 14.33 -12.96 25.43
CA LYS A 589 13.75 -12.06 26.43
C LYS A 589 14.00 -12.57 27.85
N ASP A 590 13.77 -13.85 28.09
CA ASP A 590 14.03 -14.47 29.39
C ASP A 590 15.52 -14.42 29.74
N PHE A 591 16.37 -14.65 28.72
CA PHE A 591 17.84 -14.58 28.89
C PHE A 591 18.32 -13.15 29.20
N MET A 592 17.72 -12.12 28.60
CA MET A 592 18.05 -10.70 28.84
C MET A 592 17.46 -10.16 30.15
N GLY A 593 16.65 -10.96 30.87
CA GLY A 593 16.09 -10.59 32.17
C GLY A 593 14.94 -9.59 32.11
N PHE A 594 14.26 -9.46 30.98
CA PHE A 594 13.04 -8.67 30.87
C PHE A 594 11.87 -9.37 31.58
N GLY A 595 11.80 -9.26 32.90
CA GLY A 595 10.68 -9.80 33.68
C GLY A 595 11.02 -10.37 35.06
N SER A 596 12.29 -10.51 35.45
CA SER A 596 12.70 -10.94 36.76
C SER A 596 13.61 -9.90 37.44
N GLN A 597 13.44 -9.72 38.75
CA GLN A 597 14.26 -8.82 39.57
C GLN A 597 15.68 -9.34 39.86
N GLU A 598 16.05 -10.51 39.36
CA GLU A 598 17.34 -11.14 39.64
C GLU A 598 18.27 -11.10 38.43
N ARG A 599 19.38 -10.36 38.58
CA ARG A 599 20.58 -10.27 37.74
C ARG A 599 20.36 -9.98 36.27
N GLN A 600 20.17 -8.70 35.94
CA GLN A 600 20.25 -8.22 34.58
C GLN A 600 21.63 -8.52 33.98
N ILE A 601 21.63 -9.23 32.83
CA ILE A 601 22.83 -9.35 32.02
C ILE A 601 23.09 -7.97 31.39
N PRO A 602 24.27 -7.35 31.58
CA PRO A 602 24.52 -5.98 31.14
C PRO A 602 24.80 -5.89 29.62
N LEU A 603 23.92 -6.49 28.82
CA LEU A 603 23.98 -6.42 27.36
C LEU A 603 22.93 -5.43 26.84
N SER A 604 23.32 -4.67 25.82
CA SER A 604 22.47 -3.77 25.05
C SER A 604 22.55 -4.12 23.59
N CYS A 605 21.47 -3.88 22.85
CA CYS A 605 21.45 -3.98 21.40
C CYS A 605 21.24 -2.59 20.81
N GLU A 606 22.15 -2.13 19.94
CA GLU A 606 22.06 -0.81 19.31
C GLU A 606 22.41 -0.87 17.84
N LYS A 607 21.84 0.09 17.09
CA LYS A 607 22.13 0.28 15.67
C LYS A 607 23.30 1.24 15.47
N ILE A 608 24.22 0.88 14.59
CA ILE A 608 25.34 1.73 14.15
C ILE A 608 25.31 1.79 12.64
N ARG A 609 25.24 3.00 12.09
CA ARG A 609 25.35 3.23 10.65
C ARG A 609 26.82 3.32 10.24
N VAL A 610 27.19 2.61 9.19
CA VAL A 610 28.54 2.62 8.62
C VAL A 610 28.69 3.85 7.73
N MET A 611 29.64 4.72 8.05
CA MET A 611 29.85 6.01 7.38
C MET A 611 30.97 5.99 6.33
N GLY A 612 31.60 4.83 6.12
CA GLY A 612 32.68 4.62 5.14
C GLY A 612 34.09 4.81 5.66
N ASN A 613 34.27 5.49 6.79
CA ASN A 613 35.59 5.78 7.38
C ASN A 613 36.03 4.79 8.48
N GLU A 614 35.16 3.85 8.83
CA GLU A 614 35.45 2.88 9.88
C GLU A 614 36.40 1.77 9.40
N PRO A 615 37.26 1.26 10.28
CA PRO A 615 38.22 0.21 9.94
C PRO A 615 37.56 -1.13 9.56
N TYR A 616 36.28 -1.30 9.81
CA TYR A 616 35.50 -2.48 9.47
C TYR A 616 34.63 -2.32 8.20
N CYS A 617 34.55 -1.10 7.63
CA CYS A 617 33.89 -0.87 6.35
C CYS A 617 34.64 -1.62 5.23
N GLU A 618 33.89 -2.13 4.25
CA GLU A 618 34.37 -2.94 3.13
C GLU A 618 35.09 -4.25 3.54
N ARG A 619 34.93 -4.69 4.80
CA ARG A 619 35.47 -5.96 5.28
C ARG A 619 34.38 -7.01 5.49
N ARG A 620 34.77 -8.29 5.43
CA ARG A 620 33.89 -9.39 5.84
C ARG A 620 33.78 -9.40 7.36
N ILE A 621 32.63 -9.79 7.92
CA ILE A 621 32.38 -9.79 9.37
C ILE A 621 33.51 -10.47 10.14
N ARG A 622 33.99 -11.64 9.68
CA ARG A 622 35.11 -12.34 10.30
C ARG A 622 36.43 -11.55 10.34
N ALA A 623 36.58 -10.56 9.45
CA ALA A 623 37.80 -9.75 9.33
C ALA A 623 37.64 -8.34 9.92
N THR A 624 36.49 -8.01 10.53
CA THR A 624 36.22 -6.66 11.08
C THR A 624 36.96 -6.40 12.39
N GLY A 625 37.28 -7.43 13.14
CA GLY A 625 37.82 -7.30 14.49
C GLY A 625 36.83 -6.79 15.54
N ILE A 626 35.55 -6.61 15.20
CA ILE A 626 34.54 -6.07 16.13
C ILE A 626 34.40 -6.95 17.37
N GLN A 627 34.30 -8.26 17.19
CA GLN A 627 34.17 -9.18 18.32
C GLN A 627 35.44 -9.24 19.21
N PRO A 628 36.66 -9.48 18.70
CA PRO A 628 37.84 -9.57 19.54
C PRO A 628 38.26 -8.23 20.17
N ASN A 629 38.12 -7.10 19.45
CA ASN A 629 38.60 -5.81 19.92
C ASN A 629 37.60 -5.05 20.79
N TYR A 630 36.28 -5.20 20.51
CA TYR A 630 35.23 -4.45 21.19
C TYR A 630 34.29 -5.33 22.01
N ARG A 631 34.42 -6.67 21.99
CA ARG A 631 33.52 -7.60 22.65
C ARG A 631 32.06 -7.35 22.30
N CYS A 632 31.82 -7.03 21.03
CA CYS A 632 30.51 -6.80 20.45
C CYS A 632 30.26 -7.82 19.35
N MET A 633 29.01 -8.23 19.19
CA MET A 633 28.59 -9.15 18.13
C MET A 633 27.66 -8.44 17.16
N ILE A 634 27.87 -8.62 15.85
CA ILE A 634 26.93 -8.18 14.82
C ILE A 634 25.84 -9.24 14.72
N ILE A 635 24.64 -8.88 15.15
CA ILE A 635 23.46 -9.76 15.10
C ILE A 635 22.54 -9.46 13.93
N GLY A 636 22.75 -8.34 13.23
CA GLY A 636 22.00 -7.97 12.03
C GLY A 636 22.76 -6.95 11.19
N ILE A 637 22.49 -6.96 9.88
CA ILE A 637 22.96 -5.95 8.91
C ILE A 637 21.76 -5.52 8.06
N GLU A 638 21.55 -4.22 7.92
CA GLU A 638 20.64 -3.63 6.95
C GLU A 638 21.49 -3.02 5.83
N HIS A 639 21.30 -3.48 4.59
CA HIS A 639 22.00 -3.01 3.40
C HIS A 639 20.98 -2.62 2.34
N ASP A 640 20.95 -1.37 1.89
CA ASP A 640 20.04 -0.84 0.86
C ASP A 640 18.54 -1.21 1.08
N GLY A 641 18.10 -1.23 2.34
CA GLY A 641 16.74 -1.64 2.71
C GLY A 641 16.55 -3.14 2.91
N ASP A 642 17.58 -3.95 2.69
CA ASP A 642 17.62 -5.38 3.03
C ASP A 642 18.19 -5.57 4.44
N SER A 643 17.48 -6.30 5.30
CA SER A 643 18.02 -6.68 6.60
C SER A 643 18.38 -8.17 6.64
N ALA A 644 19.63 -8.49 6.96
CA ALA A 644 20.09 -9.83 7.24
C ALA A 644 20.26 -9.99 8.75
N PHE A 645 19.42 -10.79 9.40
CA PHE A 645 19.58 -11.17 10.79
C PHE A 645 20.54 -12.37 10.89
N MET A 646 21.43 -12.36 11.90
CA MET A 646 22.51 -13.34 12.06
C MET A 646 23.30 -13.54 10.76
N PRO A 647 23.94 -12.47 10.26
CA PRO A 647 24.69 -12.53 9.02
C PRO A 647 25.83 -13.54 9.14
N VAL A 648 26.09 -14.28 8.07
CA VAL A 648 27.19 -15.24 8.04
C VAL A 648 28.54 -14.52 8.10
N ALA A 649 29.55 -15.18 8.68
CA ALA A 649 30.88 -14.59 8.88
C ALA A 649 31.55 -14.03 7.60
N ASP A 650 31.12 -14.52 6.42
CA ASP A 650 31.61 -14.06 5.11
C ASP A 650 30.84 -12.87 4.53
N THR A 651 29.76 -12.41 5.19
CA THR A 651 29.02 -11.22 4.78
C THR A 651 29.96 -10.00 4.83
N ARG A 652 29.97 -9.20 3.76
CA ARG A 652 30.75 -7.98 3.66
C ARG A 652 29.91 -6.80 4.16
N ILE A 653 30.54 -5.92 4.90
CA ILE A 653 29.95 -4.67 5.40
C ILE A 653 30.28 -3.56 4.42
N HIS A 654 29.27 -2.81 3.98
CA HIS A 654 29.43 -1.71 3.03
C HIS A 654 29.13 -0.36 3.69
N GLU A 655 29.62 0.71 3.08
CA GLU A 655 29.24 2.06 3.44
C GLU A 655 27.70 2.22 3.30
N GLY A 656 27.08 2.86 4.29
CA GLY A 656 25.62 3.03 4.35
C GLY A 656 24.88 1.93 5.09
N ASP A 657 25.51 0.77 5.33
CA ASP A 657 24.93 -0.31 6.11
C ASP A 657 24.56 0.13 7.53
N VAL A 658 23.52 -0.46 8.07
CA VAL A 658 23.16 -0.31 9.49
C VAL A 658 23.41 -1.65 10.19
N LEU A 659 24.39 -1.65 11.10
CA LEU A 659 24.77 -2.81 11.88
C LEU A 659 23.97 -2.86 13.19
N TRP A 660 23.39 -4.01 13.50
CA TRP A 660 22.79 -4.29 14.80
C TRP A 660 23.86 -4.95 15.69
N ILE A 661 24.26 -4.21 16.71
CA ILE A 661 25.39 -4.59 17.58
C ILE A 661 24.87 -4.98 18.95
N LEU A 662 25.14 -6.21 19.35
CA LEU A 662 24.92 -6.71 20.71
C LEU A 662 26.22 -6.62 21.49
N GLY A 663 26.19 -6.02 22.68
CA GLY A 663 27.37 -5.86 23.53
C GLY A 663 27.06 -5.14 24.84
N LYS A 664 28.09 -4.94 25.69
CA LYS A 664 27.95 -4.03 26.83
C LYS A 664 27.85 -2.60 26.32
N LYS A 665 26.99 -1.78 26.93
CA LYS A 665 26.77 -0.38 26.52
C LYS A 665 28.08 0.38 26.31
N LYS A 666 29.01 0.31 27.27
CA LYS A 666 30.33 0.96 27.19
C LYS A 666 31.17 0.52 25.99
N ASP A 667 31.02 -0.71 25.51
CA ASP A 667 31.80 -1.25 24.40
C ASP A 667 31.16 -0.89 23.06
N ILE A 668 29.82 -0.86 23.00
CA ILE A 668 29.06 -0.30 21.87
C ILE A 668 29.37 1.20 21.68
N ASP A 669 29.45 1.99 22.76
CA ASP A 669 29.79 3.41 22.70
C ASP A 669 31.21 3.65 22.17
N LYS A 670 32.17 2.76 22.46
CA LYS A 670 33.50 2.80 21.84
C LYS A 670 33.44 2.53 20.33
N LEU A 671 32.61 1.58 19.91
CA LEU A 671 32.44 1.26 18.50
C LEU A 671 31.77 2.41 17.75
N LYS A 672 30.77 3.07 18.35
CA LYS A 672 30.09 4.25 17.78
C LYS A 672 31.04 5.42 17.53
N LYS A 673 32.01 5.65 18.42
CA LYS A 673 33.02 6.72 18.25
C LYS A 673 33.86 6.55 16.99
N LEU A 674 33.96 5.35 16.42
CA LEU A 674 34.64 5.11 15.15
C LEU A 674 33.84 5.62 13.94
N SER A 675 32.51 5.72 14.08
CA SER A 675 31.60 6.21 13.04
C SER A 675 31.34 7.72 13.16
N GLU A 676 31.82 8.39 14.22
CA GLU A 676 31.73 9.83 14.34
C GLU A 676 32.81 10.46 13.43
N PRO A 677 32.44 11.46 12.59
CA PRO A 677 33.47 12.15 11.77
C PRO A 677 34.50 12.77 12.72
N SER A 678 35.75 12.41 12.53
CA SER A 678 36.88 13.04 13.25
C SER A 678 36.82 14.55 12.97
N VAL A 679 36.54 15.35 13.99
CA VAL A 679 36.78 16.79 13.95
C VAL A 679 38.32 16.96 13.92
N ALA A 680 38.88 16.78 12.73
CA ALA A 680 40.28 17.06 12.47
C ALA A 680 40.38 18.48 11.92
N GLY A 681 40.75 19.41 12.78
CA GLY A 681 41.11 20.72 12.30
C GLY A 681 40.98 21.85 13.30
N GLU A 682 41.71 21.76 14.43
CA GLU A 682 42.28 22.98 15.02
C GLU A 682 43.56 22.64 15.77
N GLU A 683 44.63 23.31 15.32
CA GLU A 683 45.92 23.57 15.97
C GLU A 683 47.02 22.48 15.89
N LYS A 684 47.96 22.58 14.97
CA LYS A 684 49.18 23.40 15.09
C LYS A 684 49.92 23.52 13.76
#